data_753b539ac926d686db211e4d90d5a5fc
#
_entry.id   753b539ac926d686db211e4d90d5a5fc
#
_cell.length_a   1.000
_cell.length_b   1.000
_cell.length_c   1.000
_cell.angle_alpha   90.00
_cell.angle_beta   90.00
_cell.angle_gamma   90.00
#
_symmetry.space_group_name_H-M   'P 1'
#
loop_
_entity.id
_entity.type
_entity.pdbx_description
1 polymer ?
#
loop_
_entity_poly.entity_id
_entity_poly.type
_entity_poly.pdbx_seq_one_letter_code
_entity_poly.pdbx_strand_id
1 'polypeptide(L)'
;MSNNTIQDIAAWKESLTRMDDSRFFNLMRLYLGEIKTPYNKQKLIEALSAFLQKKENRSILLTLLSANDLTVISAIIHIAQCTEEKLLSFFASDFSFTALHDILINLEERLVLYRCMQKGEKNECYAVNPLIQQDVQKLAVIRLLLPPNDYTPPSRTYAGANNGLPATHNILSDTLIACWYCFVCSYPDLCRADGNFKKKTEDLLHTHFSSIPQDFLQRLHTACINLSLFNKNETECKADNTKWQSFACLSRQERIAYIISASCGRFTRSVLQKNAELVLALVNAIPPEGCSRRTFLRTAFLSANRQTAQSTTSKKKLFLKSADADSPDYEGQTFSAQNALDALTAFGFVHVYGAQKTGTRSDNTAASATGSSGTPRTGSADDIILHAQRTPFKTEAAKQNQKTEYLGALNIDAGFTVTLLRELPFELLIDTVHCMDLVFCDTVSRFEITRDACFRAFKTGFTVQNITELFEKTVPHKLPQNLVFSLNDWYKLYNSAKLIKGYVLRTAQDKRLQVEHNPVLSPYISETLADGVYVLNFSNDEEAARIIKKSALAFIGTINTAAVQTPQAPPFSPLDSAALLNIPFTEYEKNTRDEKDTEKTEASGMDLLGKLYVIEKAISSYERVELTYADTTVCGVPITTEKKGGDIQVVLKLEHTGTEQTVSVARARSVKRMRTSVLNGK
;
A
#
# COMPACT_ATOMS: atom_id res chain seq x y z
N MET A 1 13.87 -29.12 -17.25
CA MET A 1 13.35 -27.76 -17.50
C MET A 1 11.89 -27.75 -17.11
N SER A 2 11.46 -26.78 -16.31
CA SER A 2 10.05 -26.65 -15.93
C SER A 2 9.22 -26.24 -17.15
N ASN A 3 7.92 -26.59 -17.18
CA ASN A 3 7.02 -26.20 -18.29
C ASN A 3 7.01 -24.68 -18.57
N ASN A 4 7.24 -23.85 -17.55
CA ASN A 4 7.34 -22.39 -17.71
C ASN A 4 8.56 -21.98 -18.53
N THR A 5 9.72 -22.61 -18.31
CA THR A 5 10.96 -22.28 -19.05
C THR A 5 10.83 -22.56 -20.57
N ILE A 6 10.08 -23.57 -20.95
CA ILE A 6 9.84 -23.90 -22.37
C ILE A 6 8.94 -22.84 -23.01
N GLN A 7 7.91 -22.37 -22.31
CA GLN A 7 7.01 -21.30 -22.79
C GLN A 7 7.75 -19.96 -22.92
N ASP A 8 8.61 -19.62 -21.97
CA ASP A 8 9.40 -18.39 -22.00
C ASP A 8 10.39 -18.40 -23.18
N ILE A 9 11.04 -19.54 -23.46
CA ILE A 9 11.94 -19.69 -24.63
C ILE A 9 11.14 -19.54 -25.93
N ALA A 10 9.94 -20.09 -26.00
CA ALA A 10 9.08 -19.94 -27.18
C ALA A 10 8.67 -18.47 -27.38
N ALA A 11 8.29 -17.77 -26.31
CA ALA A 11 7.94 -16.35 -26.36
C ALA A 11 9.13 -15.48 -26.80
N TRP A 12 10.33 -15.77 -26.32
CA TRP A 12 11.55 -15.08 -26.74
C TRP A 12 11.84 -15.31 -28.24
N LYS A 13 11.76 -16.55 -28.74
CA LYS A 13 11.93 -16.86 -30.16
C LYS A 13 10.86 -16.16 -31.02
N GLU A 14 9.63 -16.11 -30.54
CA GLU A 14 8.53 -15.41 -31.21
C GLU A 14 8.79 -13.90 -31.29
N SER A 15 9.33 -13.26 -30.24
CA SER A 15 9.68 -11.84 -30.25
C SER A 15 10.73 -11.52 -31.31
N LEU A 16 11.73 -12.38 -31.48
CA LEU A 16 12.72 -12.24 -32.56
C LEU A 16 12.10 -12.40 -33.97
N THR A 17 11.13 -13.30 -34.10
CA THR A 17 10.42 -13.48 -35.41
C THR A 17 9.60 -12.27 -35.79
N ARG A 18 9.00 -11.57 -34.81
CA ARG A 18 8.21 -10.36 -35.00
C ARG A 18 9.04 -9.10 -35.25
N MET A 19 10.34 -9.16 -34.95
CA MET A 19 11.23 -8.03 -35.15
C MET A 19 11.31 -7.64 -36.64
N ASP A 20 11.41 -6.32 -36.90
CA ASP A 20 11.64 -5.78 -38.23
C ASP A 20 12.86 -6.41 -38.91
N ASP A 21 12.77 -6.71 -40.19
CA ASP A 21 13.81 -7.42 -40.95
C ASP A 21 15.18 -6.72 -40.88
N SER A 22 15.18 -5.40 -41.03
CA SER A 22 16.42 -4.63 -40.96
C SER A 22 17.12 -4.79 -39.61
N ARG A 23 16.34 -4.61 -38.50
CA ARG A 23 16.85 -4.75 -37.14
C ARG A 23 17.26 -6.20 -36.84
N PHE A 24 16.45 -7.16 -37.29
CA PHE A 24 16.73 -8.59 -37.12
C PHE A 24 18.06 -9.00 -37.76
N PHE A 25 18.26 -8.65 -39.04
CA PHE A 25 19.50 -9.04 -39.74
C PHE A 25 20.72 -8.30 -39.22
N ASN A 26 20.60 -7.06 -38.79
CA ASN A 26 21.69 -6.32 -38.14
C ASN A 26 22.09 -7.02 -36.83
N LEU A 27 21.11 -7.42 -36.02
CA LEU A 27 21.33 -8.19 -34.80
C LEU A 27 22.03 -9.53 -35.08
N MET A 28 21.54 -10.29 -36.07
CA MET A 28 22.13 -11.58 -36.43
C MET A 28 23.57 -11.45 -36.93
N ARG A 29 23.88 -10.42 -37.75
CA ARG A 29 25.25 -10.15 -38.19
C ARG A 29 26.18 -9.80 -37.02
N LEU A 30 25.64 -9.07 -36.03
CA LEU A 30 26.41 -8.69 -34.85
C LEU A 30 26.90 -9.92 -34.04
N TYR A 31 26.03 -10.92 -33.91
CA TYR A 31 26.31 -12.09 -33.07
C TYR A 31 26.86 -13.30 -33.83
N LEU A 32 26.42 -13.53 -35.06
CA LEU A 32 26.75 -14.70 -35.85
C LEU A 32 27.76 -14.43 -36.98
N GLY A 33 28.07 -13.13 -37.22
CA GLY A 33 28.93 -12.72 -38.32
C GLY A 33 28.23 -12.66 -39.66
N GLU A 34 28.92 -12.94 -40.77
CA GLU A 34 28.36 -12.88 -42.11
C GLU A 34 27.25 -13.92 -42.33
N ILE A 35 26.09 -13.45 -42.79
CA ILE A 35 24.95 -14.32 -43.08
C ILE A 35 24.99 -14.72 -44.54
N LYS A 36 25.12 -16.04 -44.83
CA LYS A 36 25.10 -16.59 -46.19
C LYS A 36 23.69 -16.67 -46.71
N THR A 37 23.49 -16.23 -47.97
CA THR A 37 22.24 -16.39 -48.71
C THR A 37 22.16 -17.75 -49.40
N PRO A 38 20.97 -18.39 -49.50
CA PRO A 38 19.67 -18.00 -48.93
C PRO A 38 19.59 -18.25 -47.44
N TYR A 39 18.98 -17.31 -46.69
CA TYR A 39 18.84 -17.39 -45.25
C TYR A 39 17.41 -17.79 -44.84
N ASN A 40 17.31 -18.44 -43.68
CA ASN A 40 16.06 -18.80 -43.03
C ASN A 40 16.06 -18.20 -41.61
N LYS A 41 15.08 -17.31 -41.30
CA LYS A 41 14.94 -16.68 -39.96
C LYS A 41 15.00 -17.72 -38.84
N GLN A 42 14.27 -18.84 -39.00
CA GLN A 42 14.20 -19.89 -37.97
C GLN A 42 15.60 -20.48 -37.68
N LYS A 43 16.37 -20.81 -38.71
CA LYS A 43 17.72 -21.33 -38.56
C LYS A 43 18.68 -20.34 -37.90
N LEU A 44 18.52 -19.04 -38.20
CA LEU A 44 19.31 -17.98 -37.56
C LEU A 44 18.97 -17.86 -36.08
N ILE A 45 17.69 -17.93 -35.70
CA ILE A 45 17.23 -17.91 -34.31
C ILE A 45 17.78 -19.15 -33.55
N GLU A 46 17.80 -20.32 -34.18
CA GLU A 46 18.40 -21.53 -33.59
C GLU A 46 19.91 -21.40 -33.39
N ALA A 47 20.61 -20.86 -34.39
CA ALA A 47 22.04 -20.59 -34.28
C ALA A 47 22.36 -19.58 -33.18
N LEU A 48 21.55 -18.51 -33.07
CA LEU A 48 21.66 -17.55 -31.97
C LEU A 48 21.36 -18.17 -30.60
N SER A 49 20.36 -19.06 -30.53
CA SER A 49 20.06 -19.80 -29.30
C SER A 49 21.26 -20.69 -28.90
N ALA A 50 21.86 -21.39 -29.85
CA ALA A 50 23.05 -22.22 -29.61
C ALA A 50 24.26 -21.34 -29.19
N PHE A 51 24.42 -20.17 -29.76
CA PHE A 51 25.45 -19.20 -29.35
C PHE A 51 25.29 -18.77 -27.89
N LEU A 52 24.05 -18.42 -27.46
CA LEU A 52 23.74 -17.99 -26.10
C LEU A 52 23.80 -19.16 -25.09
N GLN A 53 23.63 -20.41 -25.51
CA GLN A 53 23.75 -21.56 -24.63
C GLN A 53 25.21 -21.84 -24.18
N LYS A 54 26.21 -21.34 -24.90
CA LYS A 54 27.61 -21.47 -24.52
C LYS A 54 27.92 -20.60 -23.31
N LYS A 55 28.46 -21.18 -22.24
CA LYS A 55 28.77 -20.50 -20.99
C LYS A 55 29.74 -19.32 -21.18
N GLU A 56 30.71 -19.49 -22.05
CA GLU A 56 31.71 -18.46 -22.36
C GLU A 56 31.06 -17.18 -22.92
N ASN A 57 30.17 -17.34 -23.91
CA ASN A 57 29.48 -16.21 -24.54
C ASN A 57 28.55 -15.49 -23.54
N ARG A 58 27.85 -16.25 -22.69
CA ARG A 58 27.04 -15.66 -21.63
C ARG A 58 27.90 -14.87 -20.63
N SER A 59 29.03 -15.44 -20.21
CA SER A 59 29.94 -14.77 -19.30
C SER A 59 30.40 -13.42 -19.85
N ILE A 60 30.75 -13.35 -21.14
CA ILE A 60 31.14 -12.11 -21.80
C ILE A 60 29.99 -11.08 -21.78
N LEU A 61 28.78 -11.50 -22.13
CA LEU A 61 27.62 -10.62 -22.11
C LEU A 61 27.37 -10.03 -20.72
N LEU A 62 27.52 -10.84 -19.68
CA LEU A 62 27.27 -10.41 -18.31
C LEU A 62 28.32 -9.43 -17.77
N THR A 63 29.59 -9.58 -18.19
CA THR A 63 30.66 -8.64 -17.79
C THR A 63 30.49 -7.26 -18.42
N LEU A 64 29.68 -7.12 -19.44
CA LEU A 64 29.39 -5.87 -20.13
C LEU A 64 28.24 -5.06 -19.50
N LEU A 65 27.56 -5.62 -18.49
CA LEU A 65 26.45 -4.93 -17.82
C LEU A 65 26.97 -3.90 -16.84
N SER A 66 26.51 -2.65 -16.98
CA SER A 66 26.80 -1.57 -16.05
C SER A 66 25.93 -1.70 -14.78
N ALA A 67 26.26 -0.94 -13.73
CA ALA A 67 25.45 -0.88 -12.52
C ALA A 67 24.00 -0.40 -12.81
N ASN A 68 23.84 0.56 -13.72
CA ASN A 68 22.52 1.02 -14.15
C ASN A 68 21.75 -0.05 -14.91
N ASP A 69 22.40 -0.80 -15.78
CA ASP A 69 21.80 -1.94 -16.49
C ASP A 69 21.27 -2.98 -15.51
N LEU A 70 22.08 -3.36 -14.52
CA LEU A 70 21.71 -4.31 -13.48
C LEU A 70 20.54 -3.81 -12.62
N THR A 71 20.51 -2.52 -12.34
CA THR A 71 19.40 -1.89 -11.59
C THR A 71 18.10 -1.97 -12.39
N VAL A 72 18.11 -1.64 -13.67
CA VAL A 72 16.93 -1.73 -14.55
C VAL A 72 16.47 -3.18 -14.72
N ILE A 73 17.40 -4.09 -14.95
CA ILE A 73 17.12 -5.54 -15.06
C ILE A 73 16.51 -6.06 -13.75
N SER A 74 17.04 -5.63 -12.60
CA SER A 74 16.48 -6.02 -11.31
C SER A 74 15.03 -5.57 -11.17
N ALA A 75 14.69 -4.34 -11.62
CA ALA A 75 13.31 -3.87 -11.63
C ALA A 75 12.41 -4.75 -12.53
N ILE A 76 12.89 -5.10 -13.73
CA ILE A 76 12.14 -5.95 -14.66
C ILE A 76 11.87 -7.34 -14.07
N ILE A 77 12.81 -7.90 -13.31
CA ILE A 77 12.63 -9.20 -12.64
C ILE A 77 11.60 -9.12 -11.51
N HIS A 78 11.59 -8.03 -10.75
CA HIS A 78 10.80 -7.93 -9.51
C HIS A 78 9.46 -7.21 -9.69
N ILE A 79 9.24 -6.49 -10.78
CA ILE A 79 7.98 -5.83 -11.11
C ILE A 79 7.15 -6.76 -12.02
N ALA A 80 6.00 -7.18 -11.55
CA ALA A 80 5.10 -8.01 -12.35
C ALA A 80 4.56 -7.24 -13.56
N GLN A 81 4.53 -7.89 -14.73
CA GLN A 81 4.05 -7.26 -15.97
C GLN A 81 4.73 -5.91 -16.23
N CYS A 82 6.06 -5.94 -16.32
CA CYS A 82 6.90 -4.77 -16.36
C CYS A 82 6.76 -4.03 -17.70
N THR A 83 5.89 -3.02 -17.74
CA THR A 83 5.74 -2.10 -18.89
C THR A 83 6.71 -0.94 -18.77
N GLU A 84 6.97 -0.23 -19.89
CA GLU A 84 7.80 0.97 -19.89
C GLU A 84 7.25 2.05 -18.95
N GLU A 85 5.92 2.23 -18.90
CA GLU A 85 5.27 3.18 -18.01
C GLU A 85 5.53 2.88 -16.52
N LYS A 86 5.48 1.59 -16.13
CA LYS A 86 5.80 1.17 -14.77
C LYS A 86 7.26 1.44 -14.41
N LEU A 87 8.18 1.20 -15.36
CA LEU A 87 9.60 1.51 -15.16
C LEU A 87 9.84 3.01 -15.04
N LEU A 88 9.21 3.82 -15.88
CA LEU A 88 9.29 5.28 -15.81
C LEU A 88 8.77 5.81 -14.47
N SER A 89 7.63 5.29 -14.01
CA SER A 89 7.07 5.65 -12.71
C SER A 89 7.99 5.23 -11.55
N PHE A 90 8.57 4.03 -11.63
CA PHE A 90 9.46 3.50 -10.59
C PHE A 90 10.78 4.26 -10.51
N PHE A 91 11.35 4.64 -11.64
CA PHE A 91 12.64 5.32 -11.75
C PHE A 91 12.54 6.84 -11.96
N ALA A 92 11.37 7.44 -11.74
CA ALA A 92 11.12 8.86 -12.02
C ALA A 92 12.14 9.83 -11.36
N SER A 93 12.75 9.42 -10.24
CA SER A 93 13.78 10.21 -9.54
C SER A 93 15.22 9.85 -9.92
N ASP A 94 15.45 8.76 -10.69
CA ASP A 94 16.79 8.23 -10.97
C ASP A 94 17.25 8.49 -12.39
N PHE A 95 16.35 8.29 -13.33
CA PHE A 95 16.65 8.39 -14.75
C PHE A 95 15.69 9.37 -15.43
N SER A 96 16.23 10.14 -16.39
CA SER A 96 15.38 10.83 -17.34
C SER A 96 14.72 9.82 -18.28
N PHE A 97 13.62 10.22 -18.93
CA PHE A 97 12.95 9.38 -19.93
C PHE A 97 13.93 8.84 -20.98
N THR A 98 14.75 9.73 -21.53
CA THR A 98 15.74 9.38 -22.57
C THR A 98 16.79 8.41 -22.04
N ALA A 99 17.32 8.63 -20.85
CA ALA A 99 18.33 7.77 -20.26
C ALA A 99 17.80 6.34 -19.99
N LEU A 100 16.58 6.23 -19.48
CA LEU A 100 15.95 4.92 -19.26
C LEU A 100 15.67 4.21 -20.59
N HIS A 101 15.13 4.95 -21.58
CA HIS A 101 14.85 4.42 -22.91
C HIS A 101 16.12 3.91 -23.60
N ASP A 102 17.22 4.65 -23.53
CA ASP A 102 18.52 4.23 -24.07
C ASP A 102 19.06 2.96 -23.39
N ILE A 103 18.89 2.84 -22.08
CA ILE A 103 19.25 1.61 -21.35
C ILE A 103 18.41 0.43 -21.84
N LEU A 104 17.10 0.61 -22.01
CA LEU A 104 16.21 -0.47 -22.46
C LEU A 104 16.54 -0.93 -23.88
N ILE A 105 16.75 0.01 -24.82
CA ILE A 105 17.16 -0.32 -26.20
C ILE A 105 18.49 -1.07 -26.20
N ASN A 106 19.46 -0.58 -25.42
CA ASN A 106 20.77 -1.20 -25.32
C ASN A 106 20.69 -2.64 -24.78
N LEU A 107 19.88 -2.86 -23.76
CA LEU A 107 19.67 -4.22 -23.21
C LEU A 107 18.92 -5.15 -24.16
N GLU A 108 17.99 -4.62 -25.00
CA GLU A 108 17.37 -5.39 -26.09
C GLU A 108 18.39 -5.78 -27.17
N GLU A 109 19.24 -4.84 -27.60
CA GLU A 109 20.28 -5.09 -28.61
C GLU A 109 21.36 -6.07 -28.12
N ARG A 110 21.62 -6.08 -26.80
CA ARG A 110 22.48 -7.07 -26.15
C ARG A 110 21.80 -8.42 -25.89
N LEU A 111 20.57 -8.61 -26.33
CA LEU A 111 19.78 -9.84 -26.11
C LEU A 111 19.57 -10.18 -24.64
N VAL A 112 19.70 -9.22 -23.74
CA VAL A 112 19.44 -9.40 -22.31
C VAL A 112 17.95 -9.32 -22.03
N LEU A 113 17.28 -8.39 -22.70
CA LEU A 113 15.84 -8.19 -22.61
C LEU A 113 15.15 -8.51 -23.93
N TYR A 114 13.86 -8.79 -23.84
CA TYR A 114 12.97 -8.88 -25.00
C TYR A 114 11.58 -8.36 -24.63
N ARG A 115 10.81 -7.94 -25.65
CA ARG A 115 9.42 -7.54 -25.49
C ARG A 115 8.51 -8.72 -25.71
N CYS A 116 7.59 -8.91 -24.81
CA CYS A 116 6.57 -9.95 -24.91
C CYS A 116 5.17 -9.33 -24.75
N MET A 117 4.22 -9.91 -25.49
CA MET A 117 2.80 -9.60 -25.28
C MET A 117 2.16 -10.68 -24.43
N GLN A 118 1.53 -10.31 -23.35
CA GLN A 118 0.73 -11.27 -22.58
C GLN A 118 -0.65 -11.47 -23.22
N LYS A 119 -1.15 -12.71 -23.16
CA LYS A 119 -2.47 -13.05 -23.69
C LYS A 119 -3.54 -12.24 -22.97
N GLY A 120 -4.20 -11.35 -23.73
CA GLY A 120 -5.32 -10.52 -23.23
C GLY A 120 -4.96 -9.09 -22.86
N GLU A 121 -3.70 -8.69 -22.93
CA GLU A 121 -3.28 -7.30 -22.70
C GLU A 121 -2.81 -6.64 -23.99
N LYS A 122 -3.05 -5.32 -24.08
CA LYS A 122 -2.66 -4.50 -25.26
C LYS A 122 -1.23 -3.98 -25.17
N ASN A 123 -0.63 -3.99 -23.99
CA ASN A 123 0.66 -3.37 -23.72
C ASN A 123 1.80 -4.40 -23.78
N GLU A 124 2.90 -4.02 -24.40
CA GLU A 124 4.13 -4.80 -24.41
C GLU A 124 4.80 -4.72 -23.05
N CYS A 125 5.31 -5.87 -22.58
CA CYS A 125 6.06 -5.98 -21.33
C CYS A 125 7.51 -6.39 -21.63
N TYR A 126 8.44 -5.90 -20.82
CA TYR A 126 9.82 -6.33 -20.85
C TYR A 126 10.01 -7.61 -20.03
N ALA A 127 10.79 -8.52 -20.57
CA ALA A 127 11.19 -9.75 -19.88
C ALA A 127 12.68 -10.03 -20.11
N VAL A 128 13.30 -10.72 -19.15
CA VAL A 128 14.70 -11.15 -19.26
C VAL A 128 14.77 -12.39 -20.15
N ASN A 129 15.75 -12.42 -21.06
CA ASN A 129 16.00 -13.57 -21.94
C ASN A 129 16.15 -14.88 -21.13
N PRO A 130 15.29 -15.87 -21.36
CA PRO A 130 15.27 -17.10 -20.56
C PRO A 130 16.54 -17.92 -20.64
N LEU A 131 17.36 -17.76 -21.70
CA LEU A 131 18.61 -18.48 -21.86
C LEU A 131 19.72 -17.98 -20.92
N ILE A 132 19.64 -16.73 -20.45
CA ILE A 132 20.62 -16.11 -19.55
C ILE A 132 20.02 -15.77 -18.18
N GLN A 133 18.73 -15.99 -17.99
CA GLN A 133 17.97 -15.55 -16.82
C GLN A 133 18.59 -16.02 -15.50
N GLN A 134 19.02 -17.26 -15.41
CA GLN A 134 19.62 -17.81 -14.19
C GLN A 134 20.92 -17.11 -13.79
N ASP A 135 21.73 -16.74 -14.78
CA ASP A 135 23.00 -16.06 -14.52
C ASP A 135 22.77 -14.57 -14.19
N VAL A 136 21.82 -13.93 -14.87
CA VAL A 136 21.42 -12.55 -14.62
C VAL A 136 20.78 -12.38 -13.23
N GLN A 137 19.94 -13.32 -12.79
CA GLN A 137 19.31 -13.28 -11.46
C GLN A 137 20.31 -13.28 -10.30
N LYS A 138 21.50 -13.83 -10.49
CA LYS A 138 22.57 -13.80 -9.47
C LYS A 138 23.18 -12.41 -9.31
N LEU A 139 23.14 -11.60 -10.36
CA LEU A 139 23.71 -10.26 -10.41
C LEU A 139 22.65 -9.20 -10.13
N ALA A 140 21.48 -9.34 -10.73
CA ALA A 140 20.36 -8.40 -10.62
C ALA A 140 19.51 -8.71 -9.37
N VAL A 141 20.09 -8.45 -8.20
CA VAL A 141 19.43 -8.67 -6.91
C VAL A 141 18.52 -7.50 -6.55
N ILE A 142 17.48 -7.77 -5.79
CA ILE A 142 16.49 -6.74 -5.36
C ILE A 142 17.13 -5.58 -4.62
N ARG A 143 18.25 -5.81 -3.99
CA ARG A 143 19.05 -4.83 -3.28
C ARG A 143 19.44 -3.63 -4.15
N LEU A 144 19.69 -3.84 -5.46
CA LEU A 144 20.03 -2.76 -6.39
C LEU A 144 18.89 -1.76 -6.60
N LEU A 145 17.65 -2.14 -6.27
CA LEU A 145 16.48 -1.27 -6.39
C LEU A 145 16.30 -0.30 -5.24
N LEU A 146 16.96 -0.58 -4.13
CA LEU A 146 16.84 0.21 -2.92
C LEU A 146 18.14 0.98 -2.73
N PRO A 147 18.08 2.31 -2.56
CA PRO A 147 19.30 3.10 -2.34
C PRO A 147 19.95 2.71 -1.02
N PRO A 148 21.28 2.77 -0.93
CA PRO A 148 21.97 2.58 0.34
C PRO A 148 21.45 3.58 1.36
N ASN A 149 21.31 3.15 2.61
CA ASN A 149 21.00 4.06 3.72
C ASN A 149 22.28 4.81 4.10
N ASP A 150 22.62 5.85 3.37
CA ASP A 150 23.68 6.80 3.74
C ASP A 150 23.23 7.74 4.88
N TYR A 151 22.21 7.29 5.62
CA TYR A 151 21.60 8.08 6.66
C TYR A 151 22.33 7.94 7.99
N THR A 152 22.91 9.04 8.42
CA THR A 152 23.28 9.23 9.83
C THR A 152 22.03 9.75 10.56
N PRO A 153 21.44 9.00 11.49
CA PRO A 153 20.31 9.49 12.27
C PRO A 153 20.73 10.81 12.94
N PRO A 154 19.86 11.83 12.97
CA PRO A 154 20.17 13.04 13.71
C PRO A 154 20.56 12.62 15.13
N SER A 155 21.76 13.00 15.53
CA SER A 155 22.29 12.64 16.85
C SER A 155 21.24 12.98 17.90
N ARG A 156 20.98 12.08 18.85
CA ARG A 156 19.99 12.21 19.93
C ARG A 156 20.07 13.51 20.75
N THR A 157 21.03 14.37 20.47
CA THR A 157 21.22 15.71 21.06
C THR A 157 20.09 16.70 20.75
N TYR A 158 19.15 16.38 19.85
CA TYR A 158 17.97 17.22 19.61
C TYR A 158 16.86 17.08 20.67
N ALA A 159 17.01 16.21 21.67
CA ALA A 159 16.08 16.11 22.78
C ALA A 159 16.11 17.31 23.76
N GLY A 160 16.99 18.28 23.53
CA GLY A 160 17.16 19.46 24.41
C GLY A 160 16.89 20.82 23.76
N ALA A 161 16.62 20.89 22.49
CA ALA A 161 16.25 22.15 21.84
C ALA A 161 14.74 22.20 21.65
N ASN A 162 14.07 23.03 22.42
CA ASN A 162 12.65 23.40 22.30
C ASN A 162 12.33 24.15 20.98
N ASN A 163 12.97 23.80 19.90
CA ASN A 163 12.75 24.39 18.59
C ASN A 163 12.02 23.41 17.67
N GLY A 164 10.69 23.43 17.73
CA GLY A 164 9.86 23.07 16.60
C GLY A 164 9.58 21.59 16.33
N LEU A 165 9.79 20.66 17.29
CA LEU A 165 8.97 19.45 17.27
C LEU A 165 7.55 19.88 17.65
N PRO A 166 6.57 19.77 16.75
CA PRO A 166 5.19 20.05 17.12
C PRO A 166 4.87 19.20 18.34
N ALA A 167 4.50 19.86 19.43
CA ALA A 167 4.07 19.23 20.67
C ALA A 167 3.09 18.12 20.30
N THR A 168 3.33 16.91 20.87
CA THR A 168 2.41 15.78 20.83
C THR A 168 1.59 15.68 19.55
N HIS A 169 2.17 15.06 18.52
CA HIS A 169 1.38 14.67 17.36
C HIS A 169 0.26 13.75 17.86
N ASN A 170 -0.96 14.16 17.61
CA ASN A 170 -2.12 13.34 17.92
C ASN A 170 -2.04 12.06 17.11
N ILE A 171 -1.79 10.97 17.82
CA ILE A 171 -1.71 9.65 17.21
C ILE A 171 -3.09 9.04 17.22
N LEU A 172 -3.47 8.44 16.10
CA LEU A 172 -4.71 7.68 16.03
C LEU A 172 -4.70 6.56 17.09
N SER A 173 -5.61 6.65 18.04
CA SER A 173 -5.77 5.69 19.14
C SER A 173 -7.18 5.11 19.15
N ASP A 174 -7.33 3.94 19.78
CA ASP A 174 -8.63 3.32 19.99
C ASP A 174 -9.60 4.25 20.74
N THR A 175 -9.08 4.98 21.73
CA THR A 175 -9.86 5.99 22.45
C THR A 175 -10.39 7.10 21.52
N LEU A 176 -9.54 7.60 20.62
CA LEU A 176 -9.96 8.65 19.69
C LEU A 176 -11.00 8.11 18.68
N ILE A 177 -10.84 6.88 18.20
CA ILE A 177 -11.83 6.23 17.33
C ILE A 177 -13.18 6.09 18.06
N ALA A 178 -13.16 5.69 19.32
CA ALA A 178 -14.38 5.57 20.15
C ALA A 178 -15.02 6.94 20.45
N CYS A 179 -14.22 7.98 20.74
CA CYS A 179 -14.71 9.35 20.89
C CYS A 179 -15.35 9.83 19.59
N TRP A 180 -14.73 9.54 18.44
CA TRP A 180 -15.30 9.88 17.14
C TRP A 180 -16.62 9.16 16.86
N TYR A 181 -16.69 7.86 17.17
CA TYR A 181 -17.93 7.09 17.10
C TYR A 181 -19.04 7.74 17.93
N CYS A 182 -18.76 8.03 19.20
CA CYS A 182 -19.69 8.66 20.13
C CYS A 182 -20.19 10.01 19.60
N PHE A 183 -19.27 10.87 19.13
CA PHE A 183 -19.59 12.18 18.57
C PHE A 183 -20.51 12.10 17.35
N VAL A 184 -20.22 11.20 16.39
CA VAL A 184 -21.07 11.02 15.19
C VAL A 184 -22.45 10.48 15.56
N CYS A 185 -22.55 9.61 16.57
CA CYS A 185 -23.85 9.15 17.05
C CYS A 185 -24.70 10.25 17.70
N SER A 186 -24.06 11.21 18.36
CA SER A 186 -24.73 12.37 18.98
C SER A 186 -25.10 13.46 17.95
N TYR A 187 -24.26 13.63 16.93
CA TYR A 187 -24.42 14.64 15.87
C TYR A 187 -24.39 14.00 14.49
N PRO A 188 -25.49 13.35 14.04
CA PRO A 188 -25.45 12.61 12.77
C PRO A 188 -25.39 13.49 11.52
N ASP A 189 -25.79 14.77 11.61
CA ASP A 189 -25.83 15.73 10.50
C ASP A 189 -24.53 16.56 10.41
N LEU A 190 -23.41 15.90 10.09
CA LEU A 190 -22.06 16.49 10.12
C LEU A 190 -21.64 17.17 8.83
N CYS A 191 -21.95 16.55 7.68
CA CYS A 191 -21.33 16.88 6.42
C CYS A 191 -22.27 17.56 5.43
N ARG A 192 -21.69 18.35 4.54
CA ARG A 192 -22.33 18.83 3.31
C ARG A 192 -22.41 17.70 2.28
N ALA A 193 -23.06 17.97 1.15
CA ALA A 193 -23.14 17.01 0.05
C ALA A 193 -21.76 16.65 -0.54
N ASP A 194 -20.83 17.60 -0.54
CA ASP A 194 -19.45 17.43 -0.99
C ASP A 194 -18.55 16.56 -0.07
N GLY A 195 -19.09 16.19 1.12
CA GLY A 195 -18.36 15.39 2.10
C GLY A 195 -17.58 16.20 3.14
N ASN A 196 -17.43 17.50 2.97
CA ASN A 196 -16.78 18.39 3.93
C ASN A 196 -17.70 18.69 5.11
N PHE A 197 -17.13 19.02 6.26
CA PHE A 197 -17.90 19.39 7.44
C PHE A 197 -18.69 20.68 7.21
N LYS A 198 -19.85 20.78 7.86
CA LYS A 198 -20.63 22.01 7.93
C LYS A 198 -19.95 22.99 8.89
N LYS A 199 -20.10 24.31 8.68
CA LYS A 199 -19.55 25.32 9.57
C LYS A 199 -19.97 25.11 11.04
N LYS A 200 -21.24 24.75 11.26
CA LYS A 200 -21.75 24.43 12.62
C LYS A 200 -21.01 23.22 13.22
N THR A 201 -20.65 22.26 12.39
CA THR A 201 -19.88 21.08 12.82
C THR A 201 -18.45 21.47 13.19
N GLU A 202 -17.82 22.39 12.44
CA GLU A 202 -16.48 22.89 12.74
C GLU A 202 -16.44 23.56 14.13
N ASP A 203 -17.44 24.36 14.49
CA ASP A 203 -17.57 24.97 15.82
C ASP A 203 -17.72 23.89 16.93
N LEU A 204 -18.50 22.84 16.67
CA LEU A 204 -18.63 21.69 17.58
C LEU A 204 -17.31 20.92 17.71
N LEU A 205 -16.58 20.70 16.61
CA LEU A 205 -15.29 20.02 16.64
C LEU A 205 -14.27 20.79 17.48
N HIS A 206 -14.23 22.11 17.39
CA HIS A 206 -13.39 22.94 18.25
C HIS A 206 -13.72 22.81 19.73
N THR A 207 -15.00 22.60 20.06
CA THR A 207 -15.43 22.41 21.45
C THR A 207 -15.09 21.02 21.99
N HIS A 208 -15.37 19.98 21.20
CA HIS A 208 -15.21 18.58 21.66
C HIS A 208 -13.81 18.00 21.43
N PHE A 209 -13.05 18.52 20.44
CA PHE A 209 -11.72 18.02 20.01
C PHE A 209 -10.70 19.16 19.90
N SER A 210 -10.54 19.96 20.94
CA SER A 210 -9.76 21.21 20.91
C SER A 210 -8.30 21.04 20.53
N SER A 211 -7.69 19.89 20.86
CA SER A 211 -6.27 19.60 20.57
C SER A 211 -6.05 18.87 19.24
N ILE A 212 -7.12 18.44 18.55
CA ILE A 212 -7.01 17.60 17.36
C ILE A 212 -7.28 18.42 16.10
N PRO A 213 -6.36 18.40 15.11
CA PRO A 213 -6.55 19.13 13.86
C PRO A 213 -7.81 18.68 13.12
N GLN A 214 -8.52 19.63 12.52
CA GLN A 214 -9.76 19.36 11.78
C GLN A 214 -9.50 18.42 10.58
N ASP A 215 -8.39 18.60 9.86
CA ASP A 215 -8.00 17.72 8.74
C ASP A 215 -7.80 16.27 9.17
N PHE A 216 -7.30 16.06 10.38
CA PHE A 216 -7.17 14.72 10.97
C PHE A 216 -8.55 14.07 11.15
N LEU A 217 -9.50 14.80 11.76
CA LEU A 217 -10.86 14.32 11.99
C LEU A 217 -11.62 14.11 10.68
N GLN A 218 -11.42 14.99 9.68
CA GLN A 218 -12.01 14.85 8.36
C GLN A 218 -11.50 13.57 7.66
N ARG A 219 -10.20 13.28 7.77
CA ARG A 219 -9.58 12.06 7.24
C ARG A 219 -10.09 10.80 7.95
N LEU A 220 -10.21 10.87 9.28
CA LEU A 220 -10.79 9.78 10.08
C LEU A 220 -12.24 9.51 9.70
N HIS A 221 -13.05 10.57 9.56
CA HIS A 221 -14.44 10.45 9.13
C HIS A 221 -14.57 9.80 7.76
N THR A 222 -13.78 10.26 6.79
CA THR A 222 -13.73 9.68 5.44
C THR A 222 -13.36 8.22 5.46
N ALA A 223 -12.36 7.84 6.27
CA ALA A 223 -11.99 6.43 6.45
C ALA A 223 -13.14 5.59 7.01
N CYS A 224 -13.84 6.08 8.03
CA CYS A 224 -14.99 5.38 8.62
C CYS A 224 -16.15 5.21 7.63
N ILE A 225 -16.41 6.21 6.77
CA ILE A 225 -17.40 6.09 5.68
C ILE A 225 -16.95 5.04 4.65
N ASN A 226 -15.69 5.07 4.21
CA ASN A 226 -15.14 4.11 3.25
C ASN A 226 -15.12 2.67 3.78
N LEU A 227 -14.98 2.48 5.10
CA LEU A 227 -15.13 1.21 5.81
C LEU A 227 -16.61 0.82 5.98
N SER A 228 -17.54 1.70 5.60
CA SER A 228 -18.97 1.56 5.84
C SER A 228 -19.33 1.35 7.33
N LEU A 229 -18.51 1.84 8.24
CA LEU A 229 -18.82 1.90 9.68
C LEU A 229 -19.94 2.88 9.96
N PHE A 230 -20.04 3.93 9.15
CA PHE A 230 -21.19 4.84 9.09
C PHE A 230 -21.81 4.76 7.70
N ASN A 231 -23.11 4.58 7.66
CA ASN A 231 -23.92 4.65 6.45
C ASN A 231 -24.34 6.11 6.25
N LYS A 232 -23.88 6.74 5.16
CA LYS A 232 -24.26 8.11 4.81
C LYS A 232 -25.52 8.07 3.98
N ASN A 233 -26.62 8.60 4.51
CA ASN A 233 -27.80 9.00 3.74
C ASN A 233 -27.60 10.45 3.30
N GLU A 234 -28.55 11.02 2.53
CA GLU A 234 -28.44 12.38 1.99
C GLU A 234 -28.09 13.46 3.04
N THR A 235 -28.58 13.33 4.27
CA THR A 235 -28.43 14.31 5.34
C THR A 235 -27.77 13.78 6.60
N GLU A 236 -27.78 12.48 6.87
CA GLU A 236 -27.39 11.91 8.17
C GLU A 236 -26.39 10.76 8.01
N CYS A 237 -25.46 10.69 8.94
CA CYS A 237 -24.53 9.57 9.12
C CYS A 237 -25.03 8.66 10.25
N LYS A 238 -25.37 7.41 9.94
CA LYS A 238 -25.83 6.43 10.94
C LYS A 238 -24.80 5.33 11.12
N ALA A 239 -24.48 5.01 12.37
CA ALA A 239 -23.58 3.90 12.69
C ALA A 239 -24.21 2.55 12.29
N ASP A 240 -23.42 1.71 11.66
CA ASP A 240 -23.76 0.31 11.40
C ASP A 240 -23.22 -0.55 12.54
N ASN A 241 -24.07 -0.90 13.49
CA ASN A 241 -23.66 -1.61 14.70
C ASN A 241 -23.03 -2.97 14.42
N THR A 242 -23.48 -3.67 13.40
CA THR A 242 -22.92 -4.99 13.06
C THR A 242 -21.49 -4.87 12.55
N LYS A 243 -21.22 -3.82 11.75
CA LYS A 243 -19.87 -3.53 11.25
C LYS A 243 -18.96 -2.99 12.36
N TRP A 244 -19.47 -2.14 13.25
CA TRP A 244 -18.70 -1.67 14.41
C TRP A 244 -18.32 -2.81 15.34
N GLN A 245 -19.21 -3.77 15.61
CA GLN A 245 -18.89 -4.97 16.40
C GLN A 245 -17.83 -5.82 15.70
N SER A 246 -17.98 -6.09 14.40
CA SER A 246 -16.97 -6.83 13.64
C SER A 246 -15.62 -6.11 13.61
N PHE A 247 -15.62 -4.78 13.54
CA PHE A 247 -14.41 -3.95 13.58
C PHE A 247 -13.78 -3.98 14.99
N ALA A 248 -14.58 -4.02 16.04
CA ALA A 248 -14.12 -4.10 17.42
C ALA A 248 -13.38 -5.40 17.74
N CYS A 249 -13.80 -6.52 17.12
CA CYS A 249 -13.12 -7.82 17.27
C CYS A 249 -11.72 -7.88 16.66
N LEU A 250 -11.33 -6.92 15.81
CA LEU A 250 -9.99 -6.82 15.24
C LEU A 250 -8.96 -6.42 16.32
N SER A 251 -7.71 -6.81 16.16
CA SER A 251 -6.62 -6.28 16.95
C SER A 251 -6.41 -4.78 16.71
N ARG A 252 -5.77 -4.07 17.63
CA ARG A 252 -5.46 -2.63 17.48
C ARG A 252 -4.70 -2.33 16.20
N GLN A 253 -3.72 -3.18 15.86
CA GLN A 253 -2.91 -3.03 14.65
C GLN A 253 -3.77 -3.15 13.39
N GLU A 254 -4.66 -4.12 13.35
CA GLU A 254 -5.55 -4.35 12.21
C GLU A 254 -6.54 -3.20 12.04
N ARG A 255 -7.13 -2.71 13.14
CA ARG A 255 -8.03 -1.54 13.09
C ARG A 255 -7.34 -0.32 12.48
N ILE A 256 -6.12 -0.01 12.95
CA ILE A 256 -5.31 1.09 12.46
C ILE A 256 -4.98 0.89 10.96
N ALA A 257 -4.54 -0.31 10.56
CA ALA A 257 -4.21 -0.62 9.18
C ALA A 257 -5.42 -0.47 8.25
N TYR A 258 -6.60 -0.91 8.68
CA TYR A 258 -7.85 -0.72 7.92
C TYR A 258 -8.22 0.77 7.79
N ILE A 259 -8.11 1.58 8.85
CA ILE A 259 -8.38 3.02 8.80
C ILE A 259 -7.42 3.73 7.87
N ILE A 260 -6.11 3.46 7.97
CA ILE A 260 -5.10 4.04 7.08
C ILE A 260 -5.42 3.70 5.63
N SER A 261 -5.69 2.43 5.33
CA SER A 261 -5.99 2.00 3.97
C SER A 261 -7.27 2.63 3.42
N ALA A 262 -8.32 2.70 4.23
CA ALA A 262 -9.58 3.31 3.84
C ALA A 262 -9.50 4.85 3.71
N SER A 263 -8.55 5.49 4.37
CA SER A 263 -8.28 6.93 4.20
C SER A 263 -7.62 7.27 2.88
N CYS A 264 -7.00 6.28 2.22
CA CYS A 264 -6.36 6.45 0.91
C CYS A 264 -7.34 6.40 -0.27
N GLY A 265 -8.53 5.85 -0.06
CA GLY A 265 -9.54 5.73 -1.10
C GLY A 265 -10.63 4.74 -0.75
N ARG A 266 -11.59 4.60 -1.65
CA ARG A 266 -12.69 3.65 -1.52
C ARG A 266 -12.36 2.40 -2.32
N PHE A 267 -12.30 1.25 -1.67
CA PHE A 267 -11.88 -0.01 -2.25
C PHE A 267 -12.94 -1.09 -2.03
N THR A 268 -12.95 -2.11 -2.90
CA THR A 268 -13.70 -3.33 -2.62
C THR A 268 -13.10 -4.05 -1.40
N ARG A 269 -13.90 -4.86 -0.73
CA ARG A 269 -13.50 -5.57 0.50
C ARG A 269 -12.16 -6.32 0.36
N SER A 270 -11.99 -7.06 -0.73
CA SER A 270 -10.79 -7.87 -0.96
C SER A 270 -9.53 -7.00 -1.23
N VAL A 271 -9.69 -5.87 -1.92
CA VAL A 271 -8.61 -4.92 -2.17
C VAL A 271 -8.27 -4.17 -0.90
N LEU A 272 -9.27 -3.74 -0.13
CA LEU A 272 -9.08 -3.07 1.15
C LEU A 272 -8.31 -3.94 2.14
N GLN A 273 -8.65 -5.22 2.26
CA GLN A 273 -7.93 -6.16 3.11
C GLN A 273 -6.45 -6.27 2.70
N LYS A 274 -6.16 -6.46 1.41
CA LYS A 274 -4.78 -6.53 0.90
C LYS A 274 -4.00 -5.24 1.15
N ASN A 275 -4.65 -4.08 0.97
CA ASN A 275 -4.02 -2.79 1.25
C ASN A 275 -3.73 -2.63 2.75
N ALA A 276 -4.62 -3.08 3.63
CA ALA A 276 -4.41 -3.05 5.08
C ALA A 276 -3.26 -3.99 5.50
N GLU A 277 -3.20 -5.20 4.93
CA GLU A 277 -2.07 -6.12 5.13
C GLU A 277 -0.74 -5.49 4.69
N LEU A 278 -0.73 -4.83 3.52
CA LEU A 278 0.46 -4.13 3.02
C LEU A 278 0.88 -2.98 3.95
N VAL A 279 -0.05 -2.15 4.39
CA VAL A 279 0.22 -1.04 5.34
C VAL A 279 0.82 -1.58 6.63
N LEU A 280 0.22 -2.62 7.21
CA LEU A 280 0.71 -3.24 8.44
C LEU A 280 2.12 -3.79 8.27
N ALA A 281 2.37 -4.49 7.17
CA ALA A 281 3.67 -5.04 6.85
C ALA A 281 4.74 -3.95 6.64
N LEU A 282 4.41 -2.87 5.92
CA LEU A 282 5.32 -1.74 5.69
C LEU A 282 5.70 -1.03 6.99
N VAL A 283 4.73 -0.75 7.86
CA VAL A 283 5.01 -0.07 9.13
C VAL A 283 5.88 -0.93 10.05
N ASN A 284 5.62 -2.24 10.12
CA ASN A 284 6.40 -3.17 10.92
C ASN A 284 7.84 -3.34 10.40
N ALA A 285 8.05 -3.14 9.10
CA ALA A 285 9.34 -3.29 8.46
C ALA A 285 10.24 -2.05 8.58
N ILE A 286 9.71 -0.86 8.91
CA ILE A 286 10.52 0.35 9.08
C ILE A 286 11.55 0.12 10.19
N PRO A 287 12.87 0.30 9.93
CA PRO A 287 13.91 0.14 10.93
C PRO A 287 13.77 1.13 12.10
N PRO A 288 14.36 0.83 13.27
CA PRO A 288 14.35 1.75 14.41
C PRO A 288 14.96 3.12 14.12
N GLU A 289 16.00 3.11 13.31
CA GLU A 289 16.73 4.27 12.84
C GLU A 289 15.99 5.07 11.76
N GLY A 290 14.94 4.49 11.20
CA GLY A 290 14.19 5.06 10.10
C GLY A 290 14.68 4.59 8.73
N CYS A 291 14.07 5.11 7.67
CA CYS A 291 14.47 4.85 6.29
C CYS A 291 14.22 6.07 5.41
N SER A 292 14.83 6.12 4.23
CA SER A 292 14.57 7.19 3.27
C SER A 292 13.15 7.05 2.69
N ARG A 293 12.51 8.18 2.37
CA ARG A 293 11.21 8.20 1.68
C ARG A 293 11.23 7.36 0.40
N ARG A 294 12.32 7.45 -0.34
CA ARG A 294 12.54 6.72 -1.58
C ARG A 294 12.54 5.21 -1.35
N THR A 295 13.23 4.72 -0.32
CA THR A 295 13.25 3.31 0.06
C THR A 295 11.86 2.83 0.45
N PHE A 296 11.13 3.61 1.25
CA PHE A 296 9.76 3.27 1.65
C PHE A 296 8.83 3.15 0.44
N LEU A 297 8.80 4.15 -0.44
CA LEU A 297 7.93 4.16 -1.62
C LEU A 297 8.25 3.00 -2.58
N ARG A 298 9.53 2.69 -2.79
CA ARG A 298 9.96 1.56 -3.62
C ARG A 298 9.58 0.23 -3.03
N THR A 299 9.79 0.05 -1.74
CA THR A 299 9.38 -1.19 -1.04
C THR A 299 7.87 -1.39 -1.12
N ALA A 300 7.10 -0.33 -0.90
CA ALA A 300 5.65 -0.37 -1.02
C ALA A 300 5.20 -0.74 -2.44
N PHE A 301 5.82 -0.14 -3.46
CA PHE A 301 5.53 -0.43 -4.86
C PHE A 301 5.86 -1.90 -5.23
N LEU A 302 7.04 -2.38 -4.85
CA LEU A 302 7.46 -3.76 -5.12
C LEU A 302 6.56 -4.79 -4.40
N SER A 303 6.16 -4.50 -3.17
CA SER A 303 5.27 -5.36 -2.38
C SER A 303 3.86 -5.42 -2.99
N ALA A 304 3.30 -4.28 -3.40
CA ALA A 304 1.99 -4.20 -4.04
C ALA A 304 1.96 -4.97 -5.38
N ASN A 305 3.01 -4.84 -6.20
CA ASN A 305 3.10 -5.57 -7.47
C ASN A 305 3.20 -7.08 -7.31
N ARG A 306 3.85 -7.59 -6.25
CA ARG A 306 3.90 -9.02 -5.95
C ARG A 306 2.54 -9.60 -5.60
N GLN A 307 1.73 -8.87 -4.85
CA GLN A 307 0.37 -9.29 -4.49
C GLN A 307 -0.53 -9.45 -5.72
N THR A 308 -0.44 -8.53 -6.67
CA THR A 308 -1.21 -8.60 -7.92
C THR A 308 -0.79 -9.82 -8.77
N ALA A 309 0.49 -10.14 -8.84
CA ALA A 309 0.99 -11.31 -9.56
C ALA A 309 0.50 -12.64 -8.98
N GLN A 310 0.45 -12.77 -7.64
CA GLN A 310 -0.05 -13.98 -6.98
C GLN A 310 -1.56 -14.17 -7.15
N SER A 311 -2.34 -13.08 -7.20
CA SER A 311 -3.79 -13.15 -7.39
C SER A 311 -4.19 -13.55 -8.81
N THR A 312 -3.38 -13.28 -9.82
CA THR A 312 -3.63 -13.68 -11.21
C THR A 312 -3.37 -15.18 -11.47
N THR A 313 -2.45 -15.80 -10.73
CA THR A 313 -2.16 -17.25 -10.83
C THR A 313 -3.22 -18.12 -10.14
N SER A 314 -3.95 -17.60 -9.17
CA SER A 314 -5.02 -18.30 -8.44
C SER A 314 -6.40 -18.26 -9.12
N LYS A 315 -6.56 -17.62 -10.26
CA LYS A 315 -7.83 -17.60 -11.01
C LYS A 315 -8.07 -18.92 -11.76
N LYS A 316 -8.17 -20.03 -11.05
CA LYS A 316 -9.07 -21.10 -11.46
C LYS A 316 -10.49 -20.54 -11.27
N LYS A 317 -11.19 -20.37 -12.42
CA LYS A 317 -12.57 -19.96 -12.53
C LYS A 317 -13.45 -20.68 -11.50
N LEU A 318 -13.66 -20.07 -10.35
CA LEU A 318 -14.89 -20.32 -9.60
C LEU A 318 -15.82 -19.16 -9.99
N PHE A 319 -16.80 -19.50 -10.83
CA PHE A 319 -17.99 -18.68 -11.07
C PHE A 319 -18.81 -18.62 -9.77
N LEU A 320 -18.38 -17.84 -8.82
CA LEU A 320 -19.24 -17.30 -7.79
C LEU A 320 -19.55 -15.87 -8.24
N LYS A 321 -20.74 -15.69 -8.79
CA LYS A 321 -21.38 -14.38 -8.87
C LYS A 321 -21.45 -13.87 -7.45
N SER A 322 -20.47 -13.01 -7.07
CA SER A 322 -20.60 -12.25 -5.85
C SER A 322 -21.63 -11.15 -6.10
N ALA A 323 -22.59 -11.04 -5.22
CA ALA A 323 -23.69 -10.07 -5.28
C ALA A 323 -23.23 -8.59 -5.12
N ASP A 324 -21.94 -8.32 -5.10
CA ASP A 324 -21.36 -6.99 -4.92
C ASP A 324 -20.97 -6.30 -6.24
N ALA A 325 -21.44 -6.81 -7.40
CA ALA A 325 -21.01 -6.35 -8.73
C ALA A 325 -21.78 -5.12 -9.26
N ASP A 326 -22.68 -4.52 -8.50
CA ASP A 326 -23.60 -3.50 -9.01
C ASP A 326 -23.25 -2.04 -8.70
N SER A 327 -21.95 -1.69 -8.47
CA SER A 327 -21.56 -0.29 -8.50
C SER A 327 -20.41 -0.07 -9.46
N PRO A 328 -20.62 0.65 -10.57
CA PRO A 328 -19.64 0.86 -11.64
C PRO A 328 -18.43 1.75 -11.25
N ASP A 329 -18.41 2.33 -10.05
CA ASP A 329 -17.43 3.36 -9.67
C ASP A 329 -16.15 2.82 -9.00
N TYR A 330 -15.99 1.51 -8.87
CA TYR A 330 -14.87 0.90 -8.11
C TYR A 330 -13.77 0.25 -8.95
N GLU A 331 -13.96 0.14 -10.26
CA GLU A 331 -12.94 -0.40 -11.15
C GLU A 331 -11.93 0.70 -11.51
N GLY A 332 -10.81 0.77 -10.79
CA GLY A 332 -9.67 1.59 -11.20
C GLY A 332 -8.85 2.26 -10.10
N GLN A 333 -9.29 2.28 -8.84
CA GLN A 333 -8.46 2.86 -7.79
C GLN A 333 -7.33 1.88 -7.41
N THR A 334 -6.10 2.22 -7.82
CA THR A 334 -4.90 1.52 -7.39
C THR A 334 -4.40 2.09 -6.07
N PHE A 335 -3.90 1.23 -5.18
CA PHE A 335 -3.24 1.67 -3.96
C PHE A 335 -2.00 2.50 -4.29
N SER A 336 -1.98 3.73 -3.80
CA SER A 336 -0.83 4.62 -3.94
C SER A 336 0.04 4.56 -2.68
N ALA A 337 1.30 4.19 -2.83
CA ALA A 337 2.27 4.20 -1.73
C ALA A 337 2.46 5.60 -1.12
N GLN A 338 2.34 6.64 -1.95
CA GLN A 338 2.39 8.02 -1.50
C GLN A 338 1.20 8.37 -0.61
N ASN A 339 -0.03 8.02 -1.01
CA ASN A 339 -1.22 8.27 -0.21
C ASN A 339 -1.15 7.52 1.14
N ALA A 340 -0.58 6.30 1.15
CA ALA A 340 -0.38 5.56 2.38
C ALA A 340 0.63 6.25 3.31
N LEU A 341 1.73 6.78 2.77
CA LEU A 341 2.70 7.56 3.53
C LEU A 341 2.08 8.84 4.10
N ASP A 342 1.30 9.56 3.28
CA ASP A 342 0.61 10.78 3.70
C ASP A 342 -0.44 10.48 4.79
N ALA A 343 -1.13 9.34 4.70
CA ALA A 343 -2.06 8.90 5.74
C ALA A 343 -1.33 8.49 7.04
N LEU A 344 -0.22 7.75 6.93
CA LEU A 344 0.61 7.39 8.08
C LEU A 344 1.17 8.62 8.80
N THR A 345 1.58 9.62 8.03
CA THR A 345 2.07 10.91 8.56
C THR A 345 0.94 11.70 9.22
N ALA A 346 -0.21 11.81 8.55
CA ALA A 346 -1.36 12.55 9.06
C ALA A 346 -1.92 11.94 10.35
N PHE A 347 -1.89 10.61 10.49
CA PHE A 347 -2.31 9.92 11.71
C PHE A 347 -1.20 9.78 12.77
N GLY A 348 -0.03 10.38 12.56
CA GLY A 348 1.05 10.46 13.53
C GLY A 348 1.90 9.20 13.71
N PHE A 349 1.79 8.21 12.82
CA PHE A 349 2.58 6.99 12.91
C PHE A 349 3.98 7.13 12.35
N VAL A 350 4.16 8.02 11.38
CA VAL A 350 5.43 8.29 10.71
C VAL A 350 5.69 9.79 10.67
N HIS A 351 6.92 10.19 11.00
CA HIS A 351 7.39 11.55 10.79
C HIS A 351 8.31 11.60 9.58
N VAL A 352 8.11 12.61 8.74
CA VAL A 352 8.95 12.91 7.59
C VAL A 352 9.80 14.13 7.93
N TYR A 353 11.11 13.96 7.95
CA TYR A 353 12.07 15.04 8.18
C TYR A 353 12.74 15.41 6.86
N GLY A 354 12.85 16.71 6.57
CA GLY A 354 13.64 17.19 5.44
C GLY A 354 15.12 16.95 5.68
N ALA A 355 15.84 16.46 4.67
CA ALA A 355 17.29 16.33 4.73
C ALA A 355 17.91 17.73 4.91
N GLN A 356 18.59 17.97 6.04
CA GLN A 356 19.45 19.14 6.18
C GLN A 356 20.64 18.92 5.26
N LYS A 357 20.71 19.71 4.17
CA LYS A 357 21.95 19.81 3.39
C LYS A 357 23.03 20.28 4.34
N THR A 358 23.99 19.43 4.65
CA THR A 358 25.26 19.83 5.25
C THR A 358 26.01 20.64 4.22
N GLY A 359 25.60 21.91 4.09
CA GLY A 359 26.25 22.89 3.23
C GLY A 359 27.47 23.41 3.93
N THR A 360 28.62 23.23 3.31
CA THR A 360 29.82 24.02 3.55
C THR A 360 29.47 25.50 3.63
N ARG A 361 29.90 26.08 4.72
CA ARG A 361 29.78 27.48 5.08
C ARG A 361 30.50 28.34 4.05
N SER A 362 29.81 29.20 3.32
CA SER A 362 30.33 30.52 2.94
C SER A 362 29.17 31.44 2.56
N ASP A 363 29.24 32.60 3.20
CA ASP A 363 28.76 33.92 2.84
C ASP A 363 27.29 34.34 3.10
N ASN A 364 27.29 35.29 4.03
CA ASN A 364 26.26 36.25 4.36
C ASN A 364 25.66 36.95 3.14
N THR A 365 24.33 36.95 3.01
CA THR A 365 23.60 38.18 2.67
C THR A 365 22.15 38.05 3.13
N ALA A 366 21.73 39.01 3.91
CA ALA A 366 20.36 39.20 4.36
C ALA A 366 19.49 39.65 3.20
N ALA A 367 18.32 38.99 3.02
CA ALA A 367 17.24 39.56 2.22
C ALA A 367 15.87 39.13 2.82
N SER A 368 15.11 40.14 3.06
CA SER A 368 13.79 40.31 3.63
C SER A 368 12.71 39.35 3.18
N ALA A 369 11.90 38.98 4.16
CA ALA A 369 10.65 38.22 4.01
C ALA A 369 9.55 39.08 3.39
N THR A 370 8.96 38.59 2.32
CA THR A 370 7.58 38.95 1.91
C THR A 370 6.80 37.67 1.63
N GLY A 371 5.64 37.57 2.26
CA GLY A 371 4.80 36.36 2.23
C GLY A 371 4.19 36.07 0.86
N SER A 372 4.09 34.81 0.56
CA SER A 372 3.16 34.28 -0.43
C SER A 372 2.64 32.90 0.03
N SER A 373 1.35 32.76 -0.05
CA SER A 373 0.56 31.54 0.18
C SER A 373 1.14 30.36 -0.59
N GLY A 374 1.77 29.42 0.14
CA GLY A 374 2.44 28.27 -0.47
C GLY A 374 1.50 27.10 -0.66
N THR A 375 1.36 26.67 -1.90
CA THR A 375 0.97 25.31 -2.28
C THR A 375 1.87 24.28 -1.56
N PRO A 376 1.35 23.09 -1.16
CA PRO A 376 2.16 22.08 -0.50
C PRO A 376 3.29 21.64 -1.44
N ARG A 377 4.53 21.86 -1.01
CA ARG A 377 5.73 21.39 -1.72
C ARG A 377 5.66 19.86 -1.79
N THR A 378 5.69 19.32 -3.00
CA THR A 378 6.00 17.91 -3.24
C THR A 378 7.36 17.63 -2.57
N GLY A 379 7.36 16.78 -1.53
CA GLY A 379 8.54 16.48 -0.73
C GLY A 379 9.71 16.00 -1.60
N SER A 380 10.93 16.37 -1.24
CA SER A 380 12.16 15.94 -1.90
C SER A 380 12.34 14.42 -1.82
N ALA A 381 13.02 13.82 -2.82
CA ALA A 381 13.38 12.39 -2.81
C ALA A 381 14.27 12.00 -1.61
N ASP A 382 14.95 12.99 -1.02
CA ASP A 382 15.88 12.83 0.09
C ASP A 382 15.24 13.00 1.47
N ASP A 383 13.92 13.16 1.56
CA ASP A 383 13.22 13.27 2.84
C ASP A 383 13.37 11.96 3.62
N ILE A 384 13.73 12.07 4.87
CA ILE A 384 13.95 10.95 5.76
C ILE A 384 12.65 10.62 6.48
N ILE A 385 12.29 9.36 6.50
CA ILE A 385 11.13 8.85 7.22
C ILE A 385 11.63 8.24 8.53
N LEU A 386 11.18 8.78 9.64
CA LEU A 386 11.41 8.19 10.94
C LEU A 386 10.11 7.63 11.50
N HIS A 387 10.18 6.47 12.10
CA HIS A 387 9.05 5.86 12.78
C HIS A 387 8.78 6.61 14.08
N ALA A 388 7.65 7.29 14.18
CA ALA A 388 7.33 8.15 15.32
C ALA A 388 7.11 7.36 16.60
N GLN A 389 6.36 6.28 16.53
CA GLN A 389 6.08 5.42 17.69
C GLN A 389 5.87 3.97 17.27
N ARG A 390 6.63 3.07 17.89
CA ARG A 390 6.50 1.63 17.69
C ARG A 390 5.42 0.99 18.56
N THR A 391 4.98 1.68 19.60
CA THR A 391 4.04 1.16 20.60
C THR A 391 2.73 0.64 20.03
N PRO A 392 2.08 1.29 19.05
CA PRO A 392 0.82 0.76 18.48
C PRO A 392 0.99 -0.52 17.67
N PHE A 393 2.19 -0.74 17.11
CA PHE A 393 2.50 -1.87 16.22
C PHE A 393 3.41 -2.94 16.85
N LYS A 394 3.79 -2.78 18.11
CA LYS A 394 4.46 -3.87 18.84
C LYS A 394 3.42 -4.91 19.23
N THR A 395 3.73 -6.14 18.91
CA THR A 395 2.91 -7.31 19.21
C THR A 395 2.57 -7.36 20.69
N GLU A 396 1.30 -7.29 21.04
CA GLU A 396 0.77 -7.58 22.38
C GLU A 396 0.83 -9.10 22.72
N ALA A 397 1.73 -9.83 22.09
CA ALA A 397 1.86 -11.29 22.24
C ALA A 397 2.12 -11.77 23.69
N ALA A 398 2.33 -10.86 24.63
CA ALA A 398 2.64 -11.20 26.02
C ALA A 398 1.48 -10.99 27.02
N LYS A 399 0.31 -10.51 26.61
CA LYS A 399 -0.77 -10.15 27.56
C LYS A 399 -2.05 -10.97 27.47
N GLN A 400 -2.11 -12.02 26.65
CA GLN A 400 -3.34 -12.82 26.49
C GLN A 400 -3.74 -13.70 27.67
N ASN A 401 -2.96 -13.77 28.74
CA ASN A 401 -3.24 -14.66 29.90
C ASN A 401 -3.47 -13.95 31.25
N GLN A 402 -3.60 -12.63 31.28
CA GLN A 402 -4.08 -11.97 32.49
C GLN A 402 -5.56 -11.57 32.27
N LYS A 403 -6.47 -12.13 33.07
CA LYS A 403 -7.77 -11.50 33.36
C LYS A 403 -7.45 -10.11 33.89
N THR A 404 -7.28 -9.15 33.03
CA THR A 404 -7.00 -7.76 33.41
C THR A 404 -8.27 -7.25 34.03
N GLU A 405 -8.23 -6.99 35.30
CA GLU A 405 -9.28 -6.32 36.05
C GLU A 405 -9.36 -4.90 35.52
N TYR A 406 -10.39 -4.59 34.74
CA TYR A 406 -10.62 -3.24 34.14
C TYR A 406 -11.22 -2.28 35.19
N LEU A 407 -11.29 -2.74 36.43
CA LEU A 407 -11.78 -1.97 37.56
C LEU A 407 -10.94 -0.69 37.71
N GLY A 408 -11.63 0.46 37.78
CA GLY A 408 -10.95 1.76 37.86
C GLY A 408 -10.50 2.35 36.53
N ALA A 409 -10.89 1.77 35.40
CA ALA A 409 -10.68 2.38 34.09
C ALA A 409 -11.59 3.58 33.83
N LEU A 410 -12.77 3.57 34.42
CA LEU A 410 -13.71 4.67 34.38
C LEU A 410 -13.96 5.23 35.77
N ASN A 411 -14.22 6.53 35.86
CA ASN A 411 -14.76 7.19 37.03
C ASN A 411 -16.07 7.86 36.67
N ILE A 412 -17.14 7.58 37.43
CA ILE A 412 -18.48 8.14 37.23
C ILE A 412 -18.83 8.97 38.44
N ASP A 413 -19.15 10.24 38.25
CA ASP A 413 -19.59 11.12 39.31
C ASP A 413 -21.14 11.15 39.48
N ALA A 414 -21.62 11.82 40.53
CA ALA A 414 -23.03 11.95 40.78
C ALA A 414 -23.79 12.80 39.74
N GLY A 415 -23.08 13.56 38.91
CA GLY A 415 -23.63 14.33 37.80
C GLY A 415 -23.67 13.56 36.50
N PHE A 416 -23.38 12.22 36.51
CA PHE A 416 -23.38 11.35 35.36
C PHE A 416 -22.22 11.61 34.37
N THR A 417 -21.22 12.42 34.80
CA THR A 417 -19.99 12.62 34.03
C THR A 417 -19.09 11.41 34.20
N VAL A 418 -18.60 10.88 33.07
CA VAL A 418 -17.74 9.72 32.99
C VAL A 418 -16.37 10.15 32.49
N THR A 419 -15.33 9.86 33.25
CA THR A 419 -13.94 10.15 32.88
C THR A 419 -13.21 8.84 32.60
N LEU A 420 -12.59 8.73 31.42
CA LEU A 420 -11.76 7.60 31.05
C LEU A 420 -10.34 7.81 31.60
N LEU A 421 -9.93 6.97 32.56
CA LEU A 421 -8.65 7.07 33.26
C LEU A 421 -7.60 6.10 32.71
N ARG A 422 -8.01 4.96 32.13
CA ARG A 422 -7.14 3.94 31.56
C ARG A 422 -7.71 3.43 30.23
N GLU A 423 -6.83 2.93 29.36
CA GLU A 423 -7.24 2.26 28.13
C GLU A 423 -8.08 1.02 28.44
N LEU A 424 -9.22 0.89 27.80
CA LEU A 424 -10.09 -0.28 27.79
C LEU A 424 -9.88 -1.07 26.48
N PRO A 425 -10.13 -2.40 26.49
CA PRO A 425 -10.27 -3.13 25.23
C PRO A 425 -11.30 -2.45 24.33
N PHE A 426 -11.01 -2.36 23.06
CA PHE A 426 -11.80 -1.56 22.15
C PHE A 426 -13.27 -2.03 22.08
N GLU A 427 -13.51 -3.34 22.13
CA GLU A 427 -14.84 -3.93 22.19
C GLU A 427 -15.64 -3.39 23.38
N LEU A 428 -15.05 -3.46 24.59
CA LEU A 428 -15.66 -2.95 25.82
C LEU A 428 -15.84 -1.42 25.78
N LEU A 429 -14.86 -0.72 25.17
CA LEU A 429 -14.90 0.74 25.03
C LEU A 429 -16.05 1.19 24.12
N ILE A 430 -16.25 0.54 22.98
CA ILE A 430 -17.33 0.87 22.04
C ILE A 430 -18.70 0.64 22.69
N ASP A 431 -18.89 -0.48 23.39
CA ASP A 431 -20.14 -0.76 24.12
C ASP A 431 -20.40 0.28 25.20
N THR A 432 -19.34 0.72 25.89
CA THR A 432 -19.43 1.71 26.95
C THR A 432 -19.81 3.09 26.41
N VAL A 433 -19.10 3.58 25.38
CA VAL A 433 -19.37 4.92 24.81
C VAL A 433 -20.70 4.97 24.05
N HIS A 434 -21.26 3.81 23.67
CA HIS A 434 -22.58 3.74 23.03
C HIS A 434 -23.71 4.28 23.91
N CYS A 435 -23.54 4.19 25.23
CA CYS A 435 -24.52 4.65 26.22
C CYS A 435 -24.28 6.11 26.70
N MET A 436 -23.34 6.82 26.07
CA MET A 436 -22.89 8.14 26.52
C MET A 436 -22.83 9.13 25.36
N ASP A 437 -22.76 10.42 25.68
CA ASP A 437 -22.41 11.50 24.77
C ASP A 437 -21.00 12.01 25.09
N LEU A 438 -20.25 12.42 24.07
CA LEU A 438 -18.91 12.97 24.23
C LEU A 438 -19.00 14.41 24.74
N VAL A 439 -18.32 14.72 25.84
CA VAL A 439 -18.16 16.09 26.34
C VAL A 439 -16.93 16.72 25.71
N PHE A 440 -15.75 16.08 25.87
CA PHE A 440 -14.54 16.46 25.15
C PHE A 440 -13.52 15.29 25.09
N CYS A 441 -12.67 15.36 24.10
CA CYS A 441 -11.57 14.43 23.88
C CYS A 441 -10.26 15.22 23.75
N ASP A 442 -9.40 15.07 24.76
CA ASP A 442 -8.05 15.64 24.81
C ASP A 442 -7.11 14.62 25.46
N THR A 443 -6.17 15.05 26.30
CA THR A 443 -5.32 14.18 27.15
C THR A 443 -6.15 13.21 27.98
N VAL A 444 -7.33 13.64 28.41
CA VAL A 444 -8.34 12.83 29.10
C VAL A 444 -9.66 12.96 28.35
N SER A 445 -10.33 11.84 28.13
CA SER A 445 -11.64 11.86 27.49
C SER A 445 -12.75 11.87 28.54
N ARG A 446 -13.71 12.77 28.36
CA ARG A 446 -14.90 12.89 29.21
C ARG A 446 -16.16 12.68 28.42
N PHE A 447 -17.08 11.98 29.02
CA PHE A 447 -18.39 11.65 28.50
C PHE A 447 -19.47 11.97 29.52
N GLU A 448 -20.71 12.00 29.11
CA GLU A 448 -21.87 12.16 29.97
C GLU A 448 -22.92 11.10 29.62
N ILE A 449 -23.48 10.46 30.65
CA ILE A 449 -24.58 9.54 30.47
C ILE A 449 -25.87 10.35 30.38
N THR A 450 -26.40 10.47 29.15
CA THR A 450 -27.59 11.23 28.88
C THR A 450 -28.78 10.32 28.57
N ARG A 451 -30.00 10.85 28.71
CA ARG A 451 -31.22 10.12 28.34
C ARG A 451 -31.22 9.73 26.87
N ASP A 452 -30.77 10.63 25.99
CA ASP A 452 -30.80 10.43 24.53
C ASP A 452 -29.78 9.36 24.11
N ALA A 453 -28.58 9.33 24.74
CA ALA A 453 -27.60 8.30 24.54
C ALA A 453 -28.11 6.93 25.00
N CYS A 454 -28.74 6.84 26.19
CA CYS A 454 -29.36 5.61 26.66
C CYS A 454 -30.50 5.14 25.73
N PHE A 455 -31.30 6.05 25.17
CA PHE A 455 -32.33 5.70 24.20
C PHE A 455 -31.74 5.12 22.91
N ARG A 456 -30.58 5.64 22.43
CA ARG A 456 -29.83 5.02 21.32
C ARG A 456 -29.41 3.60 21.66
N ALA A 457 -28.87 3.38 22.87
CA ALA A 457 -28.45 2.08 23.34
C ALA A 457 -29.64 1.10 23.48
N PHE A 458 -30.78 1.53 24.02
CA PHE A 458 -31.98 0.69 24.10
C PHE A 458 -32.53 0.29 22.73
N LYS A 459 -32.44 1.18 21.72
CA LYS A 459 -32.80 0.83 20.33
C LYS A 459 -31.96 -0.29 19.73
N THR A 460 -30.70 -0.45 20.19
CA THR A 460 -29.80 -1.50 19.73
C THR A 460 -29.88 -2.78 20.56
N GLY A 461 -30.81 -2.83 21.55
CA GLY A 461 -31.08 -4.01 22.36
C GLY A 461 -30.41 -4.02 23.74
N PHE A 462 -29.73 -2.95 24.15
CA PHE A 462 -29.20 -2.84 25.51
C PHE A 462 -30.36 -2.75 26.50
N THR A 463 -30.20 -3.42 27.63
CA THR A 463 -31.10 -3.32 28.78
C THR A 463 -30.43 -2.54 29.89
N VAL A 464 -31.19 -2.11 30.92
CA VAL A 464 -30.61 -1.46 32.09
C VAL A 464 -29.60 -2.38 32.78
N GLN A 465 -29.87 -3.69 32.81
CA GLN A 465 -28.97 -4.65 33.40
C GLN A 465 -27.64 -4.73 32.61
N ASN A 466 -27.67 -4.78 31.29
CA ASN A 466 -26.45 -4.77 30.49
C ASN A 466 -25.61 -3.52 30.73
N ILE A 467 -26.24 -2.33 30.80
CA ILE A 467 -25.54 -1.05 31.04
C ILE A 467 -24.95 -1.03 32.46
N THR A 468 -25.70 -1.47 33.48
CA THR A 468 -25.18 -1.50 34.85
C THR A 468 -24.01 -2.47 35.00
N GLU A 469 -24.10 -3.69 34.47
CA GLU A 469 -23.04 -4.67 34.51
C GLU A 469 -21.77 -4.17 33.77
N LEU A 470 -21.94 -3.42 32.69
CA LEU A 470 -20.85 -2.84 31.90
C LEU A 470 -20.10 -1.78 32.71
N PHE A 471 -20.81 -0.90 33.41
CA PHE A 471 -20.18 0.09 34.28
C PHE A 471 -19.59 -0.54 35.56
N GLU A 472 -20.23 -1.53 36.17
CA GLU A 472 -19.73 -2.22 37.36
C GLU A 472 -18.40 -2.98 37.10
N LYS A 473 -18.16 -3.43 35.86
CA LYS A 473 -16.88 -4.04 35.44
C LYS A 473 -15.74 -3.02 35.34
N THR A 474 -16.06 -1.74 35.17
CA THR A 474 -15.08 -0.70 34.81
C THR A 474 -14.85 0.34 35.90
N VAL A 475 -15.83 0.54 36.77
CA VAL A 475 -15.81 1.55 37.85
C VAL A 475 -15.40 0.92 39.18
N PRO A 476 -14.48 1.52 39.96
CA PRO A 476 -13.97 0.92 41.19
C PRO A 476 -14.92 1.03 42.41
N HIS A 477 -15.97 1.80 42.30
CA HIS A 477 -16.96 2.04 43.36
C HIS A 477 -18.37 1.67 42.88
N LYS A 478 -19.29 1.56 43.81
CA LYS A 478 -20.70 1.33 43.48
C LYS A 478 -21.24 2.49 42.63
N LEU A 479 -22.05 2.15 41.67
CA LEU A 479 -22.70 3.18 40.83
C LEU A 479 -23.56 4.10 41.66
N PRO A 480 -23.60 5.41 41.34
CA PRO A 480 -24.49 6.36 42.01
C PRO A 480 -25.94 5.90 41.96
N GLN A 481 -26.64 5.91 43.10
CA GLN A 481 -28.04 5.45 43.16
C GLN A 481 -28.98 6.26 42.26
N ASN A 482 -28.73 7.55 42.13
CA ASN A 482 -29.48 8.45 41.22
C ASN A 482 -29.30 7.99 39.75
N LEU A 483 -28.12 7.51 39.36
CA LEU A 483 -27.90 7.00 37.99
C LEU A 483 -28.74 5.73 37.74
N VAL A 484 -28.66 4.74 38.66
CA VAL A 484 -29.45 3.51 38.56
C VAL A 484 -30.95 3.81 38.50
N PHE A 485 -31.42 4.76 39.32
CA PHE A 485 -32.82 5.18 39.29
C PHE A 485 -33.16 5.80 37.92
N SER A 486 -32.35 6.75 37.42
CA SER A 486 -32.57 7.40 36.13
C SER A 486 -32.58 6.43 34.96
N LEU A 487 -31.66 5.46 34.95
CA LEU A 487 -31.62 4.42 33.91
C LEU A 487 -32.91 3.58 33.87
N ASN A 488 -33.42 3.21 35.05
CA ASN A 488 -34.71 2.48 35.15
C ASN A 488 -35.89 3.33 34.70
N ASP A 489 -35.90 4.63 35.05
CA ASP A 489 -36.98 5.54 34.66
C ASP A 489 -36.96 5.79 33.15
N TRP A 490 -35.76 6.05 32.59
CA TRP A 490 -35.59 6.20 31.12
C TRP A 490 -35.96 4.92 30.35
N TYR A 491 -35.65 3.74 30.88
CA TYR A 491 -36.04 2.49 30.27
C TYR A 491 -37.56 2.26 30.30
N LYS A 492 -38.22 2.60 31.41
CA LYS A 492 -39.68 2.57 31.49
C LYS A 492 -40.31 3.54 30.48
N LEU A 493 -39.75 4.74 30.38
CA LEU A 493 -40.20 5.75 29.43
C LEU A 493 -40.03 5.28 27.98
N TYR A 494 -38.87 4.65 27.66
CA TYR A 494 -38.58 4.09 26.33
C TYR A 494 -39.58 2.99 25.96
N ASN A 495 -40.01 2.17 26.92
CA ASN A 495 -40.96 1.09 26.72
C ASN A 495 -42.43 1.51 26.86
N SER A 496 -42.69 2.75 27.23
CA SER A 496 -44.08 3.26 27.41
C SER A 496 -44.86 3.33 26.11
N ALA A 497 -44.17 3.51 24.96
CA ALA A 497 -44.75 3.41 23.63
C ALA A 497 -43.80 2.68 22.69
N LYS A 498 -44.27 1.61 22.04
CA LYS A 498 -43.48 0.79 21.17
C LYS A 498 -44.08 0.75 19.77
N LEU A 499 -43.35 1.25 18.76
CA LEU A 499 -43.71 1.11 17.36
C LEU A 499 -43.03 -0.15 16.81
N ILE A 500 -43.82 -1.16 16.46
CA ILE A 500 -43.31 -2.46 15.99
C ILE A 500 -43.43 -2.52 14.48
N LYS A 501 -42.34 -2.82 13.79
CA LYS A 501 -42.30 -3.20 12.38
C LYS A 501 -42.07 -4.70 12.31
N GLY A 502 -43.08 -5.46 11.90
CA GLY A 502 -42.99 -6.92 11.80
C GLY A 502 -44.16 -7.50 11.03
N TYR A 503 -44.22 -8.84 10.95
CA TYR A 503 -45.37 -9.55 10.36
C TYR A 503 -46.53 -9.56 11.37
N VAL A 504 -47.56 -8.84 11.04
CA VAL A 504 -48.78 -8.84 11.89
C VAL A 504 -49.80 -9.76 11.28
N LEU A 505 -50.10 -10.84 12.01
CA LEU A 505 -51.19 -11.77 11.64
C LEU A 505 -52.44 -11.33 12.37
N ARG A 506 -53.48 -11.00 11.61
CA ARG A 506 -54.83 -10.74 12.15
C ARG A 506 -55.72 -11.88 11.77
N THR A 507 -56.32 -12.53 12.77
CA THR A 507 -57.25 -13.64 12.59
C THR A 507 -58.65 -13.31 13.09
N ALA A 508 -59.64 -13.96 12.51
CA ALA A 508 -61.00 -13.90 13.03
C ALA A 508 -61.09 -14.68 14.36
N GLN A 509 -62.02 -14.29 15.24
CA GLN A 509 -62.15 -14.89 16.58
C GLN A 509 -62.31 -16.41 16.60
N ASP A 510 -63.01 -16.97 15.61
CA ASP A 510 -63.23 -18.42 15.43
C ASP A 510 -61.94 -19.19 15.04
N LYS A 511 -60.91 -18.48 14.52
CA LYS A 511 -59.62 -19.08 14.10
C LYS A 511 -58.49 -18.86 15.12
N ARG A 512 -58.71 -18.10 16.19
CA ARG A 512 -57.72 -17.72 17.18
C ARG A 512 -57.06 -18.95 17.81
N LEU A 513 -57.82 -19.89 18.31
CA LEU A 513 -57.29 -21.11 18.95
C LEU A 513 -56.45 -21.96 18.01
N GLN A 514 -56.77 -21.95 16.71
CA GLN A 514 -55.99 -22.67 15.70
C GLN A 514 -54.60 -22.08 15.49
N VAL A 515 -54.45 -20.78 15.64
CA VAL A 515 -53.15 -20.08 15.53
C VAL A 515 -52.33 -20.23 16.81
N GLU A 516 -52.96 -20.00 17.97
CA GLU A 516 -52.28 -20.05 19.27
C GLU A 516 -51.74 -21.44 19.60
N HIS A 517 -52.49 -22.50 19.25
CA HIS A 517 -52.08 -23.88 19.52
C HIS A 517 -51.38 -24.55 18.32
N ASN A 518 -51.03 -23.81 17.28
CA ASN A 518 -50.30 -24.39 16.17
C ASN A 518 -48.81 -24.59 16.53
N PRO A 519 -48.30 -25.84 16.58
CA PRO A 519 -46.94 -26.12 17.02
C PRO A 519 -45.87 -25.54 16.10
N VAL A 520 -46.23 -25.19 14.86
CA VAL A 520 -45.31 -24.62 13.87
C VAL A 520 -45.24 -23.10 13.97
N LEU A 521 -46.36 -22.41 14.27
CA LEU A 521 -46.43 -20.97 14.37
C LEU A 521 -46.15 -20.41 15.77
N SER A 522 -46.51 -21.16 16.79
CA SER A 522 -46.35 -20.76 18.21
C SER A 522 -44.94 -20.30 18.56
N PRO A 523 -43.82 -20.93 18.11
CA PRO A 523 -42.46 -20.45 18.38
C PRO A 523 -42.12 -19.10 17.75
N TYR A 524 -42.85 -18.67 16.74
CA TYR A 524 -42.63 -17.42 16.02
C TYR A 524 -43.53 -16.29 16.51
N ILE A 525 -44.49 -16.54 17.38
CA ILE A 525 -45.31 -15.49 18.01
C ILE A 525 -44.48 -14.79 19.05
N SER A 526 -44.06 -13.54 18.75
CA SER A 526 -43.26 -12.77 19.67
C SER A 526 -44.11 -11.95 20.64
N GLU A 527 -45.28 -11.49 20.24
CA GLU A 527 -46.19 -10.70 21.06
C GLU A 527 -47.64 -10.81 20.59
N THR A 528 -48.59 -10.83 21.52
CA THR A 528 -50.02 -10.72 21.24
C THR A 528 -50.49 -9.30 21.52
N LEU A 529 -50.82 -8.54 20.47
CA LEU A 529 -51.15 -7.12 20.58
C LEU A 529 -52.64 -6.93 21.03
N ALA A 530 -53.49 -7.78 20.60
CA ALA A 530 -54.91 -7.84 20.93
C ALA A 530 -55.47 -9.23 20.63
N ASP A 531 -56.72 -9.48 21.04
CA ASP A 531 -57.41 -10.71 20.72
C ASP A 531 -57.43 -10.98 19.20
N GLY A 532 -56.76 -12.05 18.80
CA GLY A 532 -56.61 -12.43 17.38
C GLY A 532 -55.63 -11.59 16.56
N VAL A 533 -54.78 -10.79 17.21
CA VAL A 533 -53.73 -10.01 16.54
C VAL A 533 -52.35 -10.35 17.12
N TYR A 534 -51.51 -11.00 16.34
CA TYR A 534 -50.20 -11.54 16.75
C TYR A 534 -49.10 -10.89 15.96
N VAL A 535 -47.99 -10.56 16.61
CA VAL A 535 -46.72 -10.18 15.96
C VAL A 535 -45.88 -11.45 15.81
N LEU A 536 -45.51 -11.75 14.58
CA LEU A 536 -44.68 -12.91 14.24
C LEU A 536 -43.28 -12.46 13.93
N ASN A 537 -42.26 -13.11 14.48
CA ASN A 537 -40.84 -12.82 14.26
C ASN A 537 -40.29 -13.81 13.22
N PHE A 538 -40.30 -13.41 11.95
CA PHE A 538 -39.62 -14.11 10.86
C PHE A 538 -38.39 -13.31 10.41
N SER A 539 -37.33 -14.00 10.03
CA SER A 539 -36.05 -13.40 9.57
C SER A 539 -36.20 -12.77 8.19
N ASN A 540 -37.05 -13.37 7.34
CA ASN A 540 -37.32 -12.89 5.98
C ASN A 540 -38.66 -13.42 5.45
N ASP A 541 -39.10 -12.86 4.32
CA ASP A 541 -40.38 -13.20 3.69
C ASP A 541 -40.41 -14.65 3.20
N GLU A 542 -39.27 -15.22 2.78
CA GLU A 542 -39.18 -16.61 2.34
C GLU A 542 -39.39 -17.59 3.52
N GLU A 543 -38.77 -17.26 4.66
CA GLU A 543 -39.00 -18.03 5.90
C GLU A 543 -40.46 -17.95 6.34
N ALA A 544 -41.02 -16.75 6.35
CA ALA A 544 -42.41 -16.52 6.69
C ALA A 544 -43.35 -17.34 5.78
N ALA A 545 -43.15 -17.30 4.45
CA ALA A 545 -43.92 -18.07 3.49
C ALA A 545 -43.77 -19.58 3.71
N ARG A 546 -42.56 -20.06 3.99
CA ARG A 546 -42.26 -21.46 4.27
C ARG A 546 -42.94 -21.95 5.56
N ILE A 547 -42.86 -21.15 6.63
CA ILE A 547 -43.46 -21.50 7.93
C ILE A 547 -45.00 -21.46 7.85
N ILE A 548 -45.57 -20.44 7.21
CA ILE A 548 -46.99 -20.33 6.98
C ILE A 548 -47.50 -21.55 6.17
N LYS A 549 -46.82 -21.92 5.12
CA LYS A 549 -47.16 -23.14 4.34
C LYS A 549 -47.02 -24.40 5.17
N LYS A 550 -46.01 -24.50 6.02
CA LYS A 550 -45.79 -25.66 6.92
C LYS A 550 -46.80 -25.71 8.06
N SER A 551 -47.37 -24.58 8.49
CA SER A 551 -48.42 -24.53 9.53
C SER A 551 -49.73 -25.19 9.10
N ALA A 552 -49.93 -25.46 7.80
CA ALA A 552 -51.14 -26.03 7.20
C ALA A 552 -52.42 -25.21 7.46
N LEU A 553 -52.31 -23.94 7.84
CA LEU A 553 -53.42 -23.03 8.06
C LEU A 553 -53.81 -22.36 6.73
N ALA A 554 -54.67 -23.00 5.96
CA ALA A 554 -55.05 -22.58 4.60
C ALA A 554 -55.70 -21.17 4.52
N PHE A 555 -56.13 -20.61 5.64
CA PHE A 555 -56.75 -19.29 5.71
C PHE A 555 -55.77 -18.14 5.82
N ILE A 556 -54.47 -18.45 6.02
CA ILE A 556 -53.41 -17.43 6.03
C ILE A 556 -52.97 -17.24 4.57
N GLY A 557 -53.19 -16.04 4.03
CA GLY A 557 -52.85 -15.70 2.66
C GLY A 557 -51.36 -15.48 2.43
N THR A 558 -51.00 -15.11 1.19
CA THR A 558 -49.62 -14.76 0.83
C THR A 558 -49.16 -13.42 1.42
N ILE A 559 -47.91 -13.36 1.81
CA ILE A 559 -47.28 -12.17 2.38
C ILE A 559 -46.98 -11.15 1.26
N ASN A 560 -47.34 -9.91 1.46
CA ASN A 560 -46.90 -8.80 0.59
C ASN A 560 -45.46 -8.47 0.93
N THR A 561 -44.54 -8.70 0.01
CA THR A 561 -43.08 -8.71 0.20
C THR A 561 -42.47 -7.32 0.22
N ALA A 562 -41.63 -7.05 1.23
CA ALA A 562 -40.54 -6.05 1.18
C ALA A 562 -39.17 -6.77 1.27
N ALA A 563 -38.21 -6.26 0.56
CA ALA A 563 -36.96 -6.90 0.17
C ALA A 563 -36.16 -7.70 1.24
N VAL A 564 -35.61 -8.84 0.81
CA VAL A 564 -34.86 -9.83 1.57
C VAL A 564 -33.41 -9.39 1.82
N GLN A 565 -32.90 -9.49 3.06
CA GLN A 565 -31.47 -9.41 3.36
C GLN A 565 -30.88 -10.80 3.54
N THR A 566 -29.94 -11.19 2.68
CA THR A 566 -29.14 -12.41 2.83
C THR A 566 -28.07 -12.25 3.94
N PRO A 567 -27.76 -13.28 4.74
CA PRO A 567 -26.71 -13.21 5.73
C PRO A 567 -25.35 -12.99 5.05
N GLN A 568 -24.76 -11.83 5.25
CA GLN A 568 -23.44 -11.49 4.73
C GLN A 568 -22.35 -12.03 5.66
N ALA A 569 -21.27 -12.54 5.07
CA ALA A 569 -20.03 -12.86 5.81
C ALA A 569 -19.52 -11.64 6.58
N PRO A 570 -18.83 -11.81 7.73
CA PRO A 570 -18.36 -10.69 8.53
C PRO A 570 -17.56 -9.70 7.66
N PRO A 571 -17.83 -8.39 7.75
CA PRO A 571 -17.29 -7.37 6.83
C PRO A 571 -15.78 -7.19 6.96
N PHE A 572 -15.19 -7.52 8.10
CA PHE A 572 -13.75 -7.43 8.34
C PHE A 572 -13.17 -8.81 8.62
N SER A 573 -11.99 -9.09 8.07
CA SER A 573 -11.25 -10.32 8.30
C SER A 573 -9.93 -9.98 8.99
N PRO A 574 -9.40 -10.86 9.86
CA PRO A 574 -8.04 -10.73 10.39
C PRO A 574 -7.03 -10.60 9.26
N LEU A 575 -5.96 -9.84 9.49
CA LEU A 575 -4.93 -9.56 8.50
C LEU A 575 -3.76 -10.55 8.64
N ASP A 576 -3.30 -11.08 7.50
CA ASP A 576 -2.06 -11.87 7.43
C ASP A 576 -0.91 -10.98 6.95
N SER A 577 -0.10 -10.47 7.88
CA SER A 577 1.06 -9.64 7.58
C SER A 577 2.34 -10.42 7.34
N ALA A 578 2.38 -11.71 7.71
CA ALA A 578 3.61 -12.50 7.69
C ALA A 578 4.08 -12.86 6.27
N ALA A 579 3.17 -12.92 5.29
CA ALA A 579 3.47 -13.35 3.93
C ALA A 579 3.96 -12.22 3.00
N LEU A 580 3.87 -10.95 3.39
CA LEU A 580 3.96 -9.82 2.47
C LEU A 580 5.36 -9.25 2.27
N LEU A 581 6.21 -9.27 3.28
CA LEU A 581 7.51 -8.62 3.22
C LEU A 581 8.67 -9.61 3.35
N ASN A 582 9.02 -10.27 2.24
CA ASN A 582 10.33 -10.90 2.09
C ASN A 582 11.40 -9.91 1.56
N ILE A 583 11.21 -8.61 1.78
CA ILE A 583 12.18 -7.58 1.41
C ILE A 583 12.76 -7.03 2.71
N PRO A 584 13.92 -7.50 3.16
CA PRO A 584 14.52 -7.00 4.39
C PRO A 584 15.02 -5.57 4.19
N PHE A 585 14.48 -4.61 4.93
CA PHE A 585 15.03 -3.26 5.03
C PHE A 585 16.44 -3.26 5.67
N THR A 586 16.77 -4.32 6.42
CA THR A 586 17.97 -4.38 7.28
C THR A 586 19.20 -5.01 6.63
N GLU A 587 19.10 -5.66 5.47
CA GLU A 587 20.27 -6.26 4.81
C GLU A 587 21.24 -5.22 4.20
N TYR A 588 20.91 -3.93 4.31
CA TYR A 588 21.69 -2.84 3.71
C TYR A 588 22.93 -2.44 4.49
N GLU A 589 22.96 -2.67 5.78
CA GLU A 589 24.04 -2.19 6.65
C GLU A 589 25.36 -2.99 6.59
N LYS A 590 25.33 -4.23 6.12
CA LYS A 590 26.48 -5.12 6.27
C LYS A 590 27.42 -5.24 5.06
N ASN A 591 27.07 -4.68 3.91
CA ASN A 591 27.86 -4.83 2.69
C ASN A 591 28.23 -3.54 1.97
N THR A 592 28.31 -2.41 2.66
CA THR A 592 29.11 -1.27 2.23
C THR A 592 30.60 -1.58 2.44
N ARG A 593 31.06 -2.70 1.89
CA ARG A 593 32.43 -2.73 1.44
C ARG A 593 32.46 -1.83 0.21
N ASP A 594 33.29 -0.80 0.28
CA ASP A 594 33.82 -0.06 -0.82
C ASP A 594 33.91 -0.92 -2.10
N GLU A 595 32.83 -1.08 -2.84
CA GLU A 595 32.93 -1.14 -4.27
C GLU A 595 33.27 0.31 -4.64
N LYS A 596 34.57 0.67 -4.46
CA LYS A 596 35.18 1.63 -5.33
C LYS A 596 34.62 1.32 -6.68
N ASP A 597 33.91 2.25 -7.30
CA ASP A 597 33.59 2.20 -8.71
C ASP A 597 34.82 1.67 -9.41
N THR A 598 34.79 0.39 -9.76
CA THR A 598 35.78 -0.15 -10.67
C THR A 598 35.36 0.47 -12.00
N GLU A 599 35.82 1.71 -12.18
CA GLU A 599 35.69 2.40 -13.44
C GLU A 599 36.09 1.42 -14.51
N LYS A 600 35.16 1.13 -15.42
CA LYS A 600 35.40 0.20 -16.51
C LYS A 600 36.62 0.68 -17.28
N THR A 601 37.74 0.03 -17.06
CA THR A 601 39.03 0.40 -17.66
C THR A 601 39.27 -0.30 -18.97
N GLU A 602 38.48 -1.35 -19.27
CA GLU A 602 38.63 -2.16 -20.48
C GLU A 602 37.27 -2.58 -21.01
N ALA A 603 37.09 -2.51 -22.31
CA ALA A 603 35.94 -3.05 -23.03
C ALA A 603 36.41 -3.86 -24.24
N SER A 604 35.84 -5.05 -24.41
CA SER A 604 36.26 -6.00 -25.46
C SER A 604 35.08 -6.61 -26.19
N GLY A 605 35.37 -7.20 -27.34
CA GLY A 605 34.36 -7.90 -28.13
C GLY A 605 33.42 -6.99 -28.89
N MET A 606 32.13 -7.25 -28.85
CA MET A 606 31.06 -6.50 -29.55
C MET A 606 30.48 -5.31 -28.79
N ASP A 607 31.01 -5.01 -27.58
CA ASP A 607 30.55 -3.91 -26.75
C ASP A 607 30.99 -2.55 -27.29
N LEU A 608 30.32 -2.05 -28.32
CA LEU A 608 30.61 -0.73 -28.90
C LEU A 608 30.42 0.40 -27.88
N LEU A 609 29.34 0.35 -27.08
CA LEU A 609 29.08 1.38 -26.08
C LEU A 609 30.06 1.34 -24.92
N GLY A 610 30.45 0.17 -24.47
CA GLY A 610 31.50 0.03 -23.48
C GLY A 610 32.85 0.56 -23.98
N LYS A 611 33.20 0.31 -25.25
CA LYS A 611 34.38 0.87 -25.89
C LYS A 611 34.32 2.39 -25.95
N LEU A 612 33.17 2.94 -26.35
CA LEU A 612 32.96 4.39 -26.36
C LEU A 612 33.04 4.99 -24.96
N TYR A 613 32.42 4.36 -23.97
CA TYR A 613 32.52 4.81 -22.59
C TYR A 613 33.97 4.89 -22.09
N VAL A 614 34.77 3.82 -22.37
CA VAL A 614 36.20 3.82 -22.01
C VAL A 614 36.95 4.94 -22.71
N ILE A 615 36.64 5.20 -23.98
CA ILE A 615 37.27 6.26 -24.77
C ILE A 615 36.84 7.66 -24.27
N GLU A 616 35.56 7.90 -24.03
CA GLU A 616 35.04 9.18 -23.54
C GLU A 616 35.58 9.51 -22.14
N LYS A 617 35.69 8.49 -21.28
CA LYS A 617 36.35 8.66 -19.99
C LYS A 617 37.82 8.94 -20.12
N ALA A 618 38.50 8.32 -21.06
CA ALA A 618 39.92 8.62 -21.35
C ALA A 618 40.12 10.02 -21.92
N ILE A 619 39.19 10.52 -22.76
CA ILE A 619 39.17 11.89 -23.26
C ILE A 619 39.04 12.88 -22.09
N SER A 620 38.04 12.63 -21.21
CA SER A 620 37.75 13.51 -20.08
C SER A 620 38.88 13.54 -19.04
N SER A 621 39.64 12.43 -18.90
CA SER A 621 40.73 12.28 -17.94
C SER A 621 42.12 12.54 -18.57
N TYR A 622 42.18 12.81 -19.86
CA TYR A 622 43.45 12.93 -20.63
C TYR A 622 44.36 11.71 -20.48
N GLU A 623 43.77 10.53 -20.40
CA GLU A 623 44.50 9.27 -20.25
C GLU A 623 44.67 8.58 -21.61
N ARG A 624 45.64 7.68 -21.66
CA ARG A 624 45.93 6.89 -22.85
C ARG A 624 44.93 5.77 -23.02
N VAL A 625 44.69 5.42 -24.28
CA VAL A 625 43.93 4.21 -24.64
C VAL A 625 44.76 3.31 -25.56
N GLU A 626 44.60 2.02 -25.36
CA GLU A 626 45.10 0.99 -26.22
C GLU A 626 43.96 0.35 -26.95
N LEU A 627 43.96 0.41 -28.27
CA LEU A 627 42.97 -0.25 -29.13
C LEU A 627 43.64 -1.42 -29.85
N THR A 628 43.15 -2.64 -29.58
CA THR A 628 43.65 -3.85 -30.22
C THR A 628 42.73 -4.23 -31.38
N TYR A 629 43.29 -4.38 -32.56
CA TYR A 629 42.67 -4.93 -33.76
C TYR A 629 43.12 -6.35 -34.01
N ALA A 630 42.70 -6.96 -35.13
CA ALA A 630 43.08 -8.34 -35.46
C ALA A 630 44.63 -8.53 -35.57
N ASP A 631 45.28 -7.58 -36.22
CA ASP A 631 46.69 -7.69 -36.59
C ASP A 631 47.56 -6.57 -36.04
N THR A 632 46.97 -5.56 -35.41
CA THR A 632 47.69 -4.35 -34.93
C THR A 632 47.11 -3.83 -33.63
N THR A 633 47.95 -3.19 -32.82
CA THR A 633 47.55 -2.48 -31.62
C THR A 633 47.95 -1.03 -31.79
N VAL A 634 47.00 -0.10 -31.53
CA VAL A 634 47.23 1.34 -31.62
C VAL A 634 47.09 1.94 -30.23
N CYS A 635 48.16 2.64 -29.81
CA CYS A 635 48.15 3.33 -28.49
C CYS A 635 48.27 4.86 -28.72
N GLY A 636 47.44 5.62 -28.02
CA GLY A 636 47.48 7.05 -28.12
C GLY A 636 46.53 7.74 -27.10
N VAL A 637 46.61 9.06 -27.05
CA VAL A 637 45.68 9.88 -26.25
C VAL A 637 44.49 10.24 -27.14
N PRO A 638 43.24 9.83 -26.77
CA PRO A 638 42.08 10.17 -27.55
C PRO A 638 41.73 11.65 -27.43
N ILE A 639 41.46 12.30 -28.55
CA ILE A 639 41.15 13.74 -28.64
C ILE A 639 39.63 13.91 -28.77
N THR A 640 39.02 13.24 -29.74
CA THR A 640 37.59 13.36 -30.06
C THR A 640 37.08 12.10 -30.71
N THR A 641 35.75 11.90 -30.64
CA THR A 641 35.04 10.86 -31.37
C THR A 641 34.21 11.48 -32.49
N GLU A 642 34.28 10.93 -33.68
CA GLU A 642 33.55 11.37 -34.86
C GLU A 642 32.68 10.28 -35.43
N LYS A 643 31.48 10.62 -35.88
CA LYS A 643 30.59 9.69 -36.59
C LYS A 643 30.69 9.92 -38.07
N LYS A 644 31.22 8.95 -38.81
CA LYS A 644 31.43 9.06 -40.26
C LYS A 644 30.89 7.81 -40.98
N GLY A 645 29.91 8.01 -41.86
CA GLY A 645 29.38 6.92 -42.68
C GLY A 645 28.76 5.74 -41.92
N GLY A 646 28.19 5.97 -40.71
CA GLY A 646 27.59 4.93 -39.90
C GLY A 646 28.57 4.23 -38.94
N ASP A 647 29.86 4.53 -39.03
CA ASP A 647 30.91 4.04 -38.11
C ASP A 647 31.33 5.15 -37.14
N ILE A 648 31.65 4.77 -35.93
CA ILE A 648 32.18 5.69 -34.91
C ILE A 648 33.70 5.53 -34.91
N GLN A 649 34.37 6.66 -35.16
CA GLN A 649 35.81 6.76 -35.22
C GLN A 649 36.33 7.61 -34.07
N VAL A 650 37.50 7.27 -33.55
CA VAL A 650 38.21 8.05 -32.55
C VAL A 650 39.50 8.64 -33.19
N VAL A 651 39.74 9.91 -32.93
CA VAL A 651 40.98 10.57 -33.29
C VAL A 651 41.97 10.41 -32.13
N LEU A 652 43.06 9.71 -32.39
CA LEU A 652 44.11 9.45 -31.42
C LEU A 652 45.35 10.24 -31.76
N LYS A 653 45.95 10.89 -30.78
CA LYS A 653 47.30 11.48 -30.88
C LYS A 653 48.32 10.40 -30.49
N LEU A 654 49.07 9.95 -31.48
CA LEU A 654 50.10 8.90 -31.29
C LEU A 654 51.31 9.47 -30.54
N GLU A 655 51.83 8.72 -29.57
CA GLU A 655 52.95 9.17 -28.73
C GLU A 655 54.27 9.22 -29.47
N HIS A 656 54.55 8.25 -30.35
CA HIS A 656 55.84 8.14 -30.99
C HIS A 656 56.06 9.13 -32.13
N THR A 657 54.95 9.58 -32.76
CA THR A 657 55.03 10.45 -33.94
C THR A 657 54.42 11.84 -33.71
N GLY A 658 53.62 11.98 -32.66
CA GLY A 658 52.85 13.22 -32.40
C GLY A 658 51.74 13.50 -33.44
N THR A 659 51.58 12.60 -34.41
CA THR A 659 50.57 12.72 -35.48
C THR A 659 49.20 12.21 -35.03
N GLU A 660 48.16 12.77 -35.58
CA GLU A 660 46.77 12.34 -35.35
C GLU A 660 46.41 11.20 -36.29
N GLN A 661 45.87 10.12 -35.73
CA GLN A 661 45.38 8.97 -36.47
C GLN A 661 43.90 8.73 -36.12
N THR A 662 43.08 8.64 -37.15
CA THR A 662 41.67 8.29 -36.97
C THR A 662 41.48 6.78 -37.13
N VAL A 663 40.87 6.13 -36.14
CA VAL A 663 40.66 4.66 -36.11
C VAL A 663 39.23 4.32 -35.76
N SER A 664 38.71 3.21 -36.34
CA SER A 664 37.35 2.76 -36.09
C SER A 664 37.23 2.09 -34.73
N VAL A 665 36.29 2.54 -33.90
CA VAL A 665 36.01 1.96 -32.60
C VAL A 665 35.29 0.60 -32.74
N ALA A 666 34.41 0.48 -33.72
CA ALA A 666 33.65 -0.75 -33.95
C ALA A 666 34.53 -1.93 -34.33
N ARG A 667 35.62 -1.69 -35.08
CA ARG A 667 36.54 -2.74 -35.55
C ARG A 667 37.56 -3.16 -34.48
N ALA A 668 37.75 -2.41 -33.42
CA ALA A 668 38.67 -2.78 -32.35
C ALA A 668 38.17 -4.03 -31.60
N ARG A 669 39.00 -5.02 -31.36
CA ARG A 669 38.71 -6.20 -30.54
C ARG A 669 38.58 -5.82 -29.06
N SER A 670 39.47 -4.97 -28.58
CA SER A 670 39.39 -4.40 -27.23
C SER A 670 39.85 -2.95 -27.19
N VAL A 671 39.34 -2.22 -26.24
CA VAL A 671 39.75 -0.87 -25.87
C VAL A 671 40.07 -0.89 -24.39
N LYS A 672 41.28 -0.51 -24.05
CA LYS A 672 41.80 -0.49 -22.68
C LYS A 672 42.32 0.89 -22.33
N ARG A 673 41.87 1.42 -21.20
CA ARG A 673 42.36 2.69 -20.64
C ARG A 673 43.62 2.43 -19.82
N MET A 674 44.69 3.13 -20.15
CA MET A 674 45.98 3.01 -19.49
C MET A 674 46.13 4.14 -18.49
N ARG A 675 45.99 3.85 -17.20
CA ARG A 675 46.28 4.84 -16.15
C ARG A 675 47.79 5.05 -16.06
N THR A 676 48.22 6.29 -16.24
CA THR A 676 49.59 6.69 -15.92
C THR A 676 49.77 6.64 -14.40
N SER A 677 50.61 5.75 -13.93
CA SER A 677 51.00 5.70 -12.53
C SER A 677 51.68 7.04 -12.18
N VAL A 678 51.18 7.73 -11.16
CA VAL A 678 51.76 8.93 -10.62
C VAL A 678 53.18 8.71 -10.07
N LEU A 679 53.62 7.45 -9.96
CA LEU A 679 54.91 7.04 -9.46
C LEU A 679 55.98 6.87 -10.55
N ASN A 680 55.66 6.94 -11.82
CA ASN A 680 56.62 6.87 -12.93
C ASN A 680 56.88 8.22 -13.62
N GLY A 681 56.76 9.31 -12.90
CA GLY A 681 57.19 10.59 -13.34
C GLY A 681 58.72 10.73 -13.13
N LYS A 682 59.54 10.23 -14.04
CA LYS A 682 60.87 10.73 -14.37
C LYS A 682 61.04 10.68 -15.86
#